data_ae3b388edd660a818916eb3049aac03f
#
_entry.id   ae3b388edd660a818916eb3049aac03f
#
_cell.length_a   1.000
_cell.length_b   1.000
_cell.length_c   1.000
_cell.angle_alpha   90.00
_cell.angle_beta   90.00
_cell.angle_gamma   90.00
#
_symmetry.space_group_name_H-M   'P 1'
#
loop_
_entity.id
_entity.type
_entity.pdbx_description
1 polymer ?
#
loop_
_entity_poly.entity_id
_entity_poly.type
_entity_poly.pdbx_seq_one_letter_code
_entity_poly.pdbx_strand_id
1 'polypeptide(L)'
;MAVMPMKRISIYALKNRRKQILELIQRRGVVEIDDRKADETVFAKMDTVPAKSRFENNAAALQSALDALDKLEPPEKSLFASLNGRDAIPLSKYQETADGASELLKIASRINTLWKKCADNRAEILRLQTQIRALKPWMKLDISMRTISTPTTSVFTGSFPVEYTEETLRAKIAEGAPDVDGVVVEILSASPQQTCAFLMCHISQGLKLETYLRSIGFTYPAEPSKVPPAERVDILNGRIAALQKEIDENEAEIRTHKNRREDLLYTIDYFTMRTEKYDVLGRLWQSPHVFLITGYIPAENAEALKTEFETTQEAYVELCDPSDADDVPVKLKNNKFAAPVEGVLESYSMPGKHEIDPSGIMAVFYYFLFGMMLSDAGYGLVMVLGCGIILHKFKNMEEGLRKTLTMFLYCGISTIFWGILFGSFFGDAITVIAKTFFNTDIVIPPLWFTPVDEPMRLLLFSFLVGIIHLFAGLGAQFYQLAKQGKWLDAIYDVVFWYLLVGGAIIYLLSMQMFADMVALSFTLPASVGTAGIIAAGIGAVGIVLTSGRSSKSIGKRFLKGLYGLYGVSSYLSDILSYSRLLALGLATGVIASVFNQMGAMPGNNPLGVIIFIFAFVVGHTLNIGINVLGAYVHTNRLQFVEFFGKFFEGGGRKFAPFTTKTKYFKITEEK
;
A
#
# COMPACT_ATOMS: atom_id res chain seq x y z
N MET A 1 25.37 -4.99 18.41
CA MET A 1 25.07 -5.01 16.98
C MET A 1 23.60 -5.33 16.82
N ALA A 2 22.90 -4.62 15.96
CA ALA A 2 21.47 -4.86 15.78
C ALA A 2 21.15 -6.03 14.81
N VAL A 3 22.09 -6.39 13.93
CA VAL A 3 21.98 -7.63 13.12
C VAL A 3 22.28 -8.83 14.02
N MET A 4 21.27 -9.68 14.22
CA MET A 4 21.40 -10.89 15.04
C MET A 4 22.20 -11.95 14.27
N PRO A 5 23.18 -12.61 14.91
CA PRO A 5 23.85 -13.76 14.32
C PRO A 5 22.83 -14.90 14.14
N MET A 6 22.84 -15.51 12.97
CA MET A 6 21.98 -16.64 12.64
C MET A 6 22.79 -17.93 12.63
N LYS A 7 22.19 -19.01 13.12
CA LYS A 7 22.71 -20.38 12.97
C LYS A 7 21.83 -21.17 12.01
N ARG A 8 22.44 -22.08 11.31
CA ARG A 8 21.74 -23.08 10.53
C ARG A 8 21.34 -24.24 11.44
N ILE A 9 20.07 -24.65 11.34
CA ILE A 9 19.50 -25.75 12.12
C ILE A 9 19.08 -26.88 11.19
N SER A 10 19.41 -28.12 11.56
CA SER A 10 18.92 -29.34 10.93
C SER A 10 18.32 -30.24 12.00
N ILE A 11 17.04 -30.55 11.89
CA ILE A 11 16.28 -31.35 12.87
C ILE A 11 15.93 -32.69 12.23
N TYR A 12 16.46 -33.78 12.78
CA TYR A 12 16.16 -35.14 12.38
C TYR A 12 15.27 -35.77 13.43
N ALA A 13 14.10 -36.25 13.02
CA ALA A 13 13.16 -36.88 13.97
C ALA A 13 12.32 -37.97 13.31
N LEU A 14 11.70 -38.82 14.14
CA LEU A 14 10.82 -39.87 13.69
C LEU A 14 9.52 -39.32 13.09
N LYS A 15 9.06 -39.94 12.00
CA LYS A 15 7.90 -39.49 11.24
C LYS A 15 6.59 -39.41 12.05
N ASN A 16 6.44 -40.25 13.08
CA ASN A 16 5.30 -40.20 14.01
C ASN A 16 5.25 -38.93 14.87
N ARG A 17 6.40 -38.31 15.18
CA ARG A 17 6.53 -37.07 15.94
C ARG A 17 6.37 -35.79 15.08
N ARG A 18 6.31 -35.93 13.76
CA ARG A 18 6.33 -34.81 12.80
C ARG A 18 5.28 -33.73 13.13
N LYS A 19 4.04 -34.13 13.45
CA LYS A 19 2.96 -33.18 13.76
C LYS A 19 3.29 -32.35 15.00
N GLN A 20 3.76 -32.99 16.06
CA GLN A 20 4.11 -32.33 17.33
C GLN A 20 5.26 -31.36 17.17
N ILE A 21 6.31 -31.79 16.45
CA ILE A 21 7.51 -30.96 16.21
C ILE A 21 7.14 -29.73 15.36
N LEU A 22 6.36 -29.88 14.30
CA LEU A 22 5.93 -28.74 13.48
C LEU A 22 5.04 -27.78 14.28
N GLU A 23 4.15 -28.26 15.11
CA GLU A 23 3.33 -27.43 16.00
C GLU A 23 4.17 -26.67 17.01
N LEU A 24 5.22 -27.30 17.56
CA LEU A 24 6.13 -26.66 18.48
C LEU A 24 6.95 -25.57 17.79
N ILE A 25 7.51 -25.83 16.58
CA ILE A 25 8.24 -24.82 15.79
C ILE A 25 7.33 -23.65 15.46
N GLN A 26 6.11 -23.94 14.98
CA GLN A 26 5.11 -22.91 14.62
C GLN A 26 4.71 -22.06 15.82
N ARG A 27 4.57 -22.67 17.00
CA ARG A 27 4.25 -21.98 18.25
C ARG A 27 5.40 -21.09 18.70
N ARG A 28 6.62 -21.64 18.73
CA ARG A 28 7.83 -20.87 19.11
C ARG A 28 8.14 -19.73 18.16
N GLY A 29 7.86 -19.89 16.85
CA GLY A 29 8.07 -18.86 15.84
C GLY A 29 9.50 -18.37 15.75
N VAL A 30 10.48 -19.25 15.93
CA VAL A 30 11.91 -18.88 15.97
C VAL A 30 12.74 -19.54 14.86
N VAL A 31 12.15 -20.42 14.06
CA VAL A 31 12.82 -21.12 12.96
C VAL A 31 12.19 -20.71 11.64
N GLU A 32 13.01 -20.26 10.70
CA GLU A 32 12.65 -20.14 9.30
C GLU A 32 13.04 -21.41 8.58
N ILE A 33 12.05 -22.09 7.96
CA ILE A 33 12.27 -23.36 7.26
C ILE A 33 12.77 -23.07 5.85
N ASP A 34 13.90 -23.67 5.49
CA ASP A 34 14.52 -23.54 4.16
C ASP A 34 14.27 -24.80 3.32
N ASP A 35 14.21 -24.62 1.99
CA ASP A 35 13.99 -25.69 1.01
C ASP A 35 15.32 -26.19 0.42
N ARG A 36 16.31 -26.44 1.27
CA ARG A 36 17.62 -26.90 0.81
C ARG A 36 17.57 -28.35 0.37
N LYS A 37 18.28 -28.69 -0.71
CA LYS A 37 18.36 -30.05 -1.22
C LYS A 37 19.02 -30.96 -0.19
N ALA A 38 18.31 -32.01 0.22
CA ALA A 38 18.87 -33.17 0.91
C ALA A 38 19.40 -34.20 -0.13
N ASP A 39 20.02 -35.24 0.35
CA ASP A 39 20.42 -36.35 -0.53
C ASP A 39 19.17 -37.04 -1.11
N GLU A 40 18.91 -36.81 -2.39
CA GLU A 40 17.73 -37.32 -3.13
C GLU A 40 17.70 -38.84 -3.23
N THR A 41 18.79 -39.53 -2.90
CA THR A 41 18.84 -41.02 -2.89
C THR A 41 18.14 -41.60 -1.67
N VAL A 42 18.09 -40.86 -0.56
CA VAL A 42 17.55 -41.33 0.73
C VAL A 42 16.27 -40.63 1.12
N PHE A 43 16.11 -39.37 0.73
CA PHE A 43 15.01 -38.52 1.12
C PHE A 43 14.16 -38.09 -0.09
N ALA A 44 12.85 -38.10 0.06
CA ALA A 44 11.90 -37.62 -0.92
C ALA A 44 10.95 -36.57 -0.31
N LYS A 45 10.42 -35.67 -1.12
CA LYS A 45 9.39 -34.72 -0.68
C LYS A 45 8.02 -35.38 -0.71
N MET A 46 7.13 -34.96 0.18
CA MET A 46 5.76 -35.42 0.21
C MET A 46 4.89 -34.61 -0.76
N ASP A 47 4.06 -35.27 -1.55
CA ASP A 47 3.03 -34.58 -2.31
C ASP A 47 1.90 -34.13 -1.37
N THR A 48 1.87 -32.84 -1.11
CA THR A 48 0.85 -32.19 -0.27
C THR A 48 -0.10 -31.32 -1.10
N VAL A 49 0.10 -31.21 -2.40
CA VAL A 49 -0.67 -30.33 -3.30
C VAL A 49 -2.18 -30.59 -3.21
N PRO A 50 -2.69 -31.85 -3.23
CA PRO A 50 -4.13 -32.11 -3.15
C PRO A 50 -4.74 -31.67 -1.82
N ALA A 51 -4.04 -31.90 -0.70
CA ALA A 51 -4.51 -31.50 0.62
C ALA A 51 -4.47 -29.98 0.81
N LYS A 52 -3.40 -29.33 0.34
CA LYS A 52 -3.24 -27.89 0.35
C LYS A 52 -4.39 -27.22 -0.43
N SER A 53 -4.60 -27.63 -1.69
CA SER A 53 -5.67 -27.09 -2.54
C SER A 53 -7.06 -27.28 -1.92
N ARG A 54 -7.31 -28.40 -1.24
CA ARG A 54 -8.57 -28.62 -0.52
C ARG A 54 -8.78 -27.56 0.57
N PHE A 55 -7.76 -27.26 1.37
CA PHE A 55 -7.88 -26.24 2.43
C PHE A 55 -8.00 -24.84 1.86
N GLU A 56 -7.28 -24.51 0.80
CA GLU A 56 -7.41 -23.24 0.08
C GLU A 56 -8.82 -23.04 -0.47
N ASN A 57 -9.40 -24.07 -1.10
CA ASN A 57 -10.76 -24.02 -1.62
C ASN A 57 -11.80 -23.87 -0.49
N ASN A 58 -11.59 -24.52 0.65
CA ASN A 58 -12.46 -24.37 1.81
C ASN A 58 -12.41 -22.95 2.37
N ALA A 59 -11.21 -22.37 2.53
CA ALA A 59 -11.03 -20.99 2.95
C ALA A 59 -11.68 -20.00 1.97
N ALA A 60 -11.51 -20.22 0.66
CA ALA A 60 -12.12 -19.40 -0.38
C ALA A 60 -13.65 -19.47 -0.37
N ALA A 61 -14.22 -20.66 -0.14
CA ALA A 61 -15.67 -20.84 -0.05
C ALA A 61 -16.26 -20.10 1.17
N LEU A 62 -15.58 -20.15 2.31
CA LEU A 62 -15.97 -19.41 3.51
C LEU A 62 -15.83 -17.90 3.32
N GLN A 63 -14.73 -17.44 2.67
CA GLN A 63 -14.54 -16.03 2.37
C GLN A 63 -15.63 -15.50 1.43
N SER A 64 -15.99 -16.27 0.40
CA SER A 64 -17.08 -15.91 -0.51
C SER A 64 -18.43 -15.80 0.19
N ALA A 65 -18.72 -16.70 1.15
CA ALA A 65 -19.93 -16.66 1.95
C ALA A 65 -19.94 -15.43 2.89
N LEU A 66 -18.80 -15.12 3.50
CA LEU A 66 -18.64 -13.92 4.33
C LEU A 66 -18.84 -12.65 3.51
N ASP A 67 -18.24 -12.56 2.32
CA ASP A 67 -18.39 -11.41 1.42
C ASP A 67 -19.84 -11.20 0.97
N ALA A 68 -20.59 -12.28 0.76
CA ALA A 68 -22.01 -12.22 0.45
C ALA A 68 -22.84 -11.70 1.65
N LEU A 69 -22.52 -12.19 2.85
CA LEU A 69 -23.14 -11.74 4.09
C LEU A 69 -22.83 -10.26 4.38
N ASP A 70 -21.58 -9.83 4.19
CA ASP A 70 -21.13 -8.45 4.43
C ASP A 70 -21.74 -7.43 3.45
N LYS A 71 -22.11 -7.87 2.24
CA LYS A 71 -22.85 -7.03 1.30
C LYS A 71 -24.30 -6.78 1.71
N LEU A 72 -24.93 -7.75 2.34
CA LEU A 72 -26.33 -7.65 2.78
C LEU A 72 -26.45 -7.02 4.18
N GLU A 73 -25.51 -7.35 5.05
CA GLU A 73 -25.43 -6.89 6.44
C GLU A 73 -23.99 -6.43 6.73
N PRO A 74 -23.58 -5.22 6.30
CA PRO A 74 -22.25 -4.73 6.55
C PRO A 74 -21.96 -4.68 8.06
N PRO A 75 -20.76 -5.09 8.49
CA PRO A 75 -20.36 -4.96 9.88
C PRO A 75 -20.36 -3.49 10.29
N GLU A 76 -20.66 -3.22 11.55
CA GLU A 76 -20.52 -1.88 12.10
C GLU A 76 -19.08 -1.39 11.94
N LYS A 77 -18.87 -0.48 10.98
CA LYS A 77 -17.57 0.10 10.75
C LYS A 77 -17.27 1.11 11.84
N SER A 78 -16.57 0.71 12.88
CA SER A 78 -15.87 1.68 13.71
C SER A 78 -14.78 2.36 12.86
N LEU A 79 -14.77 3.68 12.81
CA LEU A 79 -13.73 4.48 12.13
C LEU A 79 -12.32 4.10 12.59
N PHE A 80 -12.21 3.51 13.76
CA PHE A 80 -10.95 3.11 14.40
C PHE A 80 -10.74 1.59 14.46
N ALA A 81 -11.55 0.78 13.74
CA ALA A 81 -11.43 -0.68 13.77
C ALA A 81 -10.02 -1.16 13.37
N SER A 82 -9.40 -0.50 12.37
CA SER A 82 -8.04 -0.81 11.93
C SER A 82 -6.96 -0.54 12.99
N LEU A 83 -7.25 0.30 13.99
CA LEU A 83 -6.33 0.63 15.07
C LEU A 83 -6.40 -0.35 16.25
N ASN A 84 -7.52 -1.09 16.41
CA ASN A 84 -7.68 -2.06 17.49
C ASN A 84 -6.79 -3.29 17.33
N GLY A 85 -6.26 -3.52 16.10
CA GLY A 85 -5.55 -4.75 15.79
C GLY A 85 -6.48 -5.97 15.78
N ARG A 86 -5.87 -7.16 15.73
CA ARG A 86 -6.60 -8.43 15.74
C ARG A 86 -6.93 -8.83 17.17
N ASP A 87 -8.16 -9.29 17.39
CA ASP A 87 -8.60 -9.78 18.70
C ASP A 87 -7.83 -11.06 19.08
N ALA A 88 -7.45 -11.15 20.35
CA ALA A 88 -6.76 -12.31 20.89
C ALA A 88 -7.76 -13.39 21.27
N ILE A 89 -7.58 -14.60 20.76
CA ILE A 89 -8.40 -15.77 21.10
C ILE A 89 -7.56 -16.83 21.81
N PRO A 90 -8.12 -17.53 22.80
CA PRO A 90 -7.44 -18.63 23.48
C PRO A 90 -7.34 -19.86 22.57
N LEU A 91 -6.33 -20.70 22.82
CA LEU A 91 -6.09 -21.92 22.06
C LEU A 91 -7.27 -22.91 22.14
N SER A 92 -8.02 -22.93 23.25
CA SER A 92 -9.24 -23.73 23.41
C SER A 92 -10.27 -23.42 22.34
N LYS A 93 -10.51 -22.15 22.04
CA LYS A 93 -11.47 -21.73 21.01
C LYS A 93 -11.03 -22.15 19.59
N TYR A 94 -9.73 -22.21 19.35
CA TYR A 94 -9.20 -22.76 18.09
C TYR A 94 -9.53 -24.24 17.91
N GLN A 95 -9.50 -25.05 19.01
CA GLN A 95 -9.85 -26.45 18.96
C GLN A 95 -11.34 -26.64 18.69
N GLU A 96 -12.20 -25.89 19.37
CA GLU A 96 -13.67 -25.89 19.12
C GLU A 96 -13.98 -25.55 17.65
N THR A 97 -13.27 -24.56 17.09
CA THR A 97 -13.41 -24.18 15.66
C THR A 97 -13.04 -25.35 14.74
N ALA A 98 -12.02 -26.13 15.09
CA ALA A 98 -11.60 -27.27 14.31
C ALA A 98 -12.70 -28.34 14.23
N ASP A 99 -13.40 -28.59 15.34
CA ASP A 99 -14.49 -29.58 15.45
C ASP A 99 -15.75 -29.09 14.71
N GLY A 100 -16.06 -27.79 14.77
CA GLY A 100 -17.21 -27.16 14.09
C GLY A 100 -17.01 -26.84 12.60
N ALA A 101 -15.80 -26.95 12.07
CA ALA A 101 -15.47 -26.49 10.72
C ALA A 101 -16.29 -27.15 9.60
N SER A 102 -16.68 -28.42 9.77
CA SER A 102 -17.49 -29.14 8.79
C SER A 102 -18.93 -28.61 8.68
N GLU A 103 -19.50 -28.18 9.79
CA GLU A 103 -20.84 -27.55 9.83
C GLU A 103 -20.80 -26.17 9.17
N LEU A 104 -19.80 -25.38 9.50
CA LEU A 104 -19.62 -24.04 8.92
C LEU A 104 -19.37 -24.08 7.41
N LEU A 105 -18.69 -25.09 6.90
CA LEU A 105 -18.56 -25.30 5.45
C LEU A 105 -19.90 -25.59 4.78
N LYS A 106 -20.82 -26.33 5.42
CA LYS A 106 -22.18 -26.56 4.90
C LYS A 106 -22.97 -25.26 4.85
N ILE A 107 -22.90 -24.45 5.92
CA ILE A 107 -23.53 -23.12 5.97
C ILE A 107 -22.97 -22.23 4.85
N ALA A 108 -21.64 -22.15 4.70
CA ALA A 108 -21.00 -21.36 3.66
C ALA A 108 -21.41 -21.83 2.24
N SER A 109 -21.48 -23.13 2.02
CA SER A 109 -21.97 -23.68 0.74
C SER A 109 -23.41 -23.29 0.46
N ARG A 110 -24.28 -23.29 1.49
CA ARG A 110 -25.68 -22.85 1.36
C ARG A 110 -25.74 -21.38 1.02
N ILE A 111 -25.03 -20.51 1.74
CA ILE A 111 -24.96 -19.06 1.46
C ILE A 111 -24.48 -18.81 0.04
N ASN A 112 -23.40 -19.46 -0.40
CA ASN A 112 -22.86 -19.29 -1.75
C ASN A 112 -23.85 -19.74 -2.82
N THR A 113 -24.59 -20.82 -2.58
CA THR A 113 -25.63 -21.31 -3.50
C THR A 113 -26.77 -20.30 -3.62
N LEU A 114 -27.25 -19.76 -2.51
CA LEU A 114 -28.30 -18.75 -2.49
C LEU A 114 -27.82 -17.45 -3.16
N TRP A 115 -26.62 -17.03 -2.86
CA TRP A 115 -26.03 -15.83 -3.47
C TRP A 115 -25.89 -15.96 -4.98
N LYS A 116 -25.46 -17.12 -5.46
CA LYS A 116 -25.40 -17.40 -6.89
C LYS A 116 -26.77 -17.35 -7.55
N LYS A 117 -27.79 -17.94 -6.91
CA LYS A 117 -29.18 -17.85 -7.40
C LYS A 117 -29.67 -16.41 -7.48
N CYS A 118 -29.37 -15.57 -6.48
CA CYS A 118 -29.71 -14.15 -6.54
C CYS A 118 -29.03 -13.45 -7.73
N ALA A 119 -27.79 -13.78 -8.01
CA ALA A 119 -27.07 -13.21 -9.16
C ALA A 119 -27.68 -13.67 -10.49
N ASP A 120 -27.99 -14.96 -10.61
CA ASP A 120 -28.63 -15.53 -11.80
C ASP A 120 -30.02 -14.89 -12.04
N ASN A 121 -30.82 -14.74 -10.98
CA ASN A 121 -32.15 -14.12 -11.04
C ASN A 121 -32.04 -12.62 -11.41
N ARG A 122 -31.08 -11.87 -10.90
CA ARG A 122 -30.82 -10.47 -11.30
C ARG A 122 -30.46 -10.36 -12.78
N ALA A 123 -29.63 -11.27 -13.29
CA ALA A 123 -29.30 -11.31 -14.72
C ALA A 123 -30.52 -11.59 -15.58
N GLU A 124 -31.38 -12.53 -15.15
CA GLU A 124 -32.63 -12.85 -15.87
C GLU A 124 -33.61 -11.65 -15.83
N ILE A 125 -33.77 -10.96 -14.70
CA ILE A 125 -34.56 -9.72 -14.60
C ILE A 125 -34.08 -8.69 -15.62
N LEU A 126 -32.77 -8.47 -15.73
CA LEU A 126 -32.20 -7.51 -16.68
C LEU A 126 -32.52 -7.92 -18.13
N ARG A 127 -32.46 -9.21 -18.43
CA ARG A 127 -32.84 -9.76 -19.74
C ARG A 127 -34.31 -9.53 -20.05
N LEU A 128 -35.19 -9.82 -19.09
CA LEU A 128 -36.64 -9.57 -19.24
C LEU A 128 -36.98 -8.08 -19.39
N GLN A 129 -36.32 -7.22 -18.63
CA GLN A 129 -36.45 -5.77 -18.78
C GLN A 129 -36.04 -5.26 -20.18
N THR A 130 -34.99 -5.88 -20.75
CA THR A 130 -34.55 -5.58 -22.11
C THR A 130 -35.62 -5.99 -23.13
N GLN A 131 -36.27 -7.14 -22.95
CA GLN A 131 -37.39 -7.57 -23.76
C GLN A 131 -38.60 -6.63 -23.64
N ILE A 132 -38.92 -6.18 -22.42
CA ILE A 132 -39.99 -5.19 -22.19
C ILE A 132 -39.70 -3.88 -22.92
N ARG A 133 -38.45 -3.38 -22.86
CA ARG A 133 -38.04 -2.18 -23.60
C ARG A 133 -38.22 -2.33 -25.11
N ALA A 134 -37.90 -3.50 -25.66
CA ALA A 134 -38.05 -3.81 -27.08
C ALA A 134 -39.56 -3.87 -27.49
N LEU A 135 -40.46 -4.28 -26.58
CA LEU A 135 -41.91 -4.33 -26.83
C LEU A 135 -42.61 -2.99 -26.62
N LYS A 136 -42.00 -2.05 -25.89
CA LYS A 136 -42.61 -0.75 -25.56
C LYS A 136 -43.13 0.04 -26.77
N PRO A 137 -42.45 0.10 -27.93
CA PRO A 137 -42.96 0.77 -29.13
C PRO A 137 -44.23 0.13 -29.75
N TRP A 138 -44.49 -1.16 -29.40
CA TRP A 138 -45.56 -1.98 -29.94
C TRP A 138 -46.80 -2.07 -29.04
N MET A 139 -46.83 -1.36 -27.92
CA MET A 139 -47.90 -1.48 -26.91
C MET A 139 -49.32 -1.22 -27.38
N LYS A 140 -49.50 -0.46 -28.48
CA LYS A 140 -50.80 -0.18 -29.06
C LYS A 140 -51.35 -1.31 -29.94
N LEU A 141 -50.53 -2.32 -30.24
CA LEU A 141 -50.94 -3.45 -31.09
C LEU A 141 -51.77 -4.45 -30.28
N ASP A 142 -53.05 -4.61 -30.65
CA ASP A 142 -54.00 -5.52 -29.96
C ASP A 142 -53.94 -6.97 -30.44
N ILE A 143 -53.12 -7.27 -31.43
CA ILE A 143 -52.96 -8.62 -32.00
C ILE A 143 -51.54 -9.12 -31.84
N SER A 144 -51.37 -10.43 -32.08
CA SER A 144 -50.02 -11.04 -32.07
C SER A 144 -49.11 -10.45 -33.15
N MET A 145 -47.88 -10.11 -32.80
CA MET A 145 -46.88 -9.65 -33.78
C MET A 145 -46.51 -10.70 -34.82
N ARG A 146 -46.92 -11.97 -34.64
CA ARG A 146 -46.69 -13.09 -35.58
C ARG A 146 -47.82 -13.24 -36.58
N THR A 147 -48.85 -12.42 -36.51
CA THR A 147 -49.95 -12.45 -37.49
C THR A 147 -49.44 -11.93 -38.82
N ILE A 148 -49.35 -12.80 -39.84
CA ILE A 148 -48.81 -12.51 -41.18
C ILE A 148 -49.94 -12.36 -42.20
N SER A 149 -51.00 -13.16 -42.08
CA SER A 149 -52.09 -13.15 -43.02
C SER A 149 -53.38 -13.69 -42.39
N THR A 150 -54.49 -13.29 -42.98
CA THR A 150 -55.80 -13.91 -42.84
C THR A 150 -56.21 -14.51 -44.21
N PRO A 151 -57.33 -15.18 -44.33
CA PRO A 151 -57.75 -15.74 -45.65
C PRO A 151 -57.89 -14.71 -46.77
N THR A 152 -58.10 -13.45 -46.47
CA THR A 152 -58.32 -12.38 -47.44
C THR A 152 -57.32 -11.23 -47.36
N THR A 153 -56.51 -11.13 -46.29
CA THR A 153 -55.60 -9.98 -46.06
C THR A 153 -54.18 -10.44 -45.71
N SER A 154 -53.19 -9.72 -46.19
CA SER A 154 -51.81 -9.78 -45.75
C SER A 154 -51.48 -8.71 -44.70
N VAL A 155 -50.80 -9.10 -43.66
CA VAL A 155 -50.45 -8.23 -42.50
C VAL A 155 -48.94 -8.08 -42.38
N PHE A 156 -48.48 -6.82 -42.21
CA PHE A 156 -47.07 -6.48 -42.04
C PHE A 156 -46.89 -5.69 -40.73
N THR A 157 -46.22 -6.28 -39.79
CA THR A 157 -45.84 -5.62 -38.52
C THR A 157 -44.34 -5.44 -38.52
N GLY A 158 -43.88 -4.18 -38.53
CA GLY A 158 -42.44 -3.92 -38.59
C GLY A 158 -42.08 -2.47 -38.33
N SER A 159 -40.82 -2.15 -38.50
CA SER A 159 -40.32 -0.80 -38.21
C SER A 159 -39.52 -0.22 -39.38
N PHE A 160 -39.53 1.11 -39.46
CA PHE A 160 -38.77 1.91 -40.41
C PHE A 160 -37.66 2.69 -39.64
N PRO A 161 -36.51 2.94 -40.25
CA PRO A 161 -35.39 3.66 -39.60
C PRO A 161 -35.55 5.21 -39.65
N VAL A 162 -36.70 5.70 -40.09
CA VAL A 162 -37.02 7.14 -40.26
C VAL A 162 -38.37 7.41 -39.62
N GLU A 163 -38.56 8.63 -39.17
CA GLU A 163 -39.84 9.07 -38.66
C GLU A 163 -40.87 9.26 -39.81
N TYR A 164 -41.98 8.55 -39.72
CA TYR A 164 -43.12 8.68 -40.64
C TYR A 164 -44.39 9.01 -39.86
N THR A 165 -45.21 9.92 -40.43
CA THR A 165 -46.61 10.07 -40.05
C THR A 165 -47.47 9.14 -40.91
N GLU A 166 -48.69 8.84 -40.48
CA GLU A 166 -49.63 7.99 -41.24
C GLU A 166 -49.84 8.51 -42.66
N GLU A 167 -50.01 9.84 -42.79
CA GLU A 167 -50.23 10.51 -44.08
C GLU A 167 -48.98 10.41 -44.99
N THR A 168 -47.76 10.64 -44.43
CA THR A 168 -46.54 10.58 -45.22
C THR A 168 -46.21 9.16 -45.66
N LEU A 169 -46.47 8.19 -44.82
CA LEU A 169 -46.24 6.79 -45.16
C LEU A 169 -47.24 6.29 -46.20
N ARG A 170 -48.53 6.67 -46.09
CA ARG A 170 -49.57 6.38 -47.11
C ARG A 170 -49.22 7.03 -48.43
N ALA A 171 -48.87 8.28 -48.47
CA ALA A 171 -48.48 8.99 -49.69
C ALA A 171 -47.30 8.32 -50.37
N LYS A 172 -46.30 7.92 -49.60
CA LYS A 172 -45.11 7.24 -50.11
C LYS A 172 -45.40 5.85 -50.68
N ILE A 173 -46.33 5.09 -50.05
CA ILE A 173 -46.79 3.79 -50.58
C ILE A 173 -47.58 3.99 -51.85
N ALA A 174 -48.49 4.99 -51.94
CA ALA A 174 -49.24 5.28 -53.15
C ALA A 174 -48.35 5.72 -54.34
N GLU A 175 -47.27 6.46 -54.06
CA GLU A 175 -46.29 6.88 -55.08
C GLU A 175 -45.45 5.72 -55.60
N GLY A 176 -44.93 4.89 -54.67
CA GLY A 176 -43.96 3.81 -55.01
C GLY A 176 -44.55 2.45 -55.32
N ALA A 177 -45.84 2.22 -55.03
CA ALA A 177 -46.57 0.99 -55.35
C ALA A 177 -47.98 1.32 -55.83
N PRO A 178 -48.14 1.97 -56.99
CA PRO A 178 -49.45 2.45 -57.50
C PRO A 178 -50.44 1.29 -57.84
N ASP A 179 -49.95 0.09 -57.99
CA ASP A 179 -50.77 -1.12 -58.23
C ASP A 179 -51.41 -1.72 -56.97
N VAL A 180 -51.15 -1.11 -55.80
CA VAL A 180 -51.64 -1.62 -54.49
C VAL A 180 -52.68 -0.65 -53.94
N ASP A 181 -53.93 -1.06 -54.03
CA ASP A 181 -55.09 -0.28 -53.56
C ASP A 181 -55.52 -0.75 -52.15
N GLY A 182 -56.09 0.18 -51.36
CA GLY A 182 -56.74 -0.15 -50.09
C GLY A 182 -55.79 -0.55 -48.97
N VAL A 183 -54.58 0.01 -48.92
CA VAL A 183 -53.64 -0.22 -47.81
C VAL A 183 -54.08 0.53 -46.56
N VAL A 184 -54.30 -0.18 -45.49
CA VAL A 184 -54.50 0.36 -44.17
C VAL A 184 -53.12 0.50 -43.49
N VAL A 185 -52.80 1.70 -43.00
CA VAL A 185 -51.57 1.99 -42.31
C VAL A 185 -51.95 2.52 -40.92
N GLU A 186 -51.38 1.90 -39.90
CA GLU A 186 -51.53 2.38 -38.52
C GLU A 186 -50.11 2.54 -37.91
N ILE A 187 -49.81 3.74 -37.39
CA ILE A 187 -48.55 3.99 -36.71
C ILE A 187 -48.73 3.74 -35.22
N LEU A 188 -48.05 2.73 -34.73
CA LEU A 188 -48.05 2.29 -33.32
C LEU A 188 -47.20 3.21 -32.45
N SER A 189 -46.02 3.57 -32.94
CA SER A 189 -45.15 4.59 -32.32
C SER A 189 -44.23 5.21 -33.36
N ALA A 190 -43.99 6.52 -33.23
CA ALA A 190 -43.05 7.25 -34.08
C ALA A 190 -42.01 7.96 -33.20
N SER A 191 -40.76 7.87 -33.59
CA SER A 191 -39.64 8.60 -33.02
C SER A 191 -38.63 8.97 -34.12
N PRO A 192 -37.78 9.97 -33.93
CA PRO A 192 -36.77 10.33 -34.94
C PRO A 192 -35.85 9.19 -35.42
N GLN A 193 -35.73 8.12 -34.61
CA GLN A 193 -34.87 7.00 -34.90
C GLN A 193 -35.58 5.76 -35.41
N GLN A 194 -36.90 5.65 -35.17
CA GLN A 194 -37.68 4.46 -35.52
C GLN A 194 -39.16 4.75 -35.54
N THR A 195 -39.86 4.32 -36.60
CA THR A 195 -41.32 4.29 -36.66
C THR A 195 -41.79 2.85 -36.69
N CYS A 196 -42.59 2.44 -35.72
CA CYS A 196 -43.24 1.14 -35.68
C CYS A 196 -44.62 1.22 -36.30
N ALA A 197 -44.90 0.43 -37.33
CA ALA A 197 -46.14 0.49 -38.07
C ALA A 197 -46.74 -0.91 -38.20
N PHE A 198 -48.07 -0.90 -38.25
CA PHE A 198 -48.90 -2.03 -38.65
C PHE A 198 -49.56 -1.69 -40.00
N LEU A 199 -49.38 -2.58 -40.98
CA LEU A 199 -49.91 -2.39 -42.30
C LEU A 199 -50.73 -3.63 -42.73
N MET A 200 -51.80 -3.39 -43.46
CA MET A 200 -52.67 -4.45 -43.97
C MET A 200 -53.11 -4.12 -45.39
N CYS A 201 -53.08 -5.14 -46.25
CA CYS A 201 -53.59 -5.04 -47.63
C CYS A 201 -54.29 -6.33 -48.03
N HIS A 202 -54.96 -6.33 -49.23
CA HIS A 202 -55.53 -7.55 -49.77
C HIS A 202 -54.46 -8.57 -50.08
N ILE A 203 -54.74 -9.87 -49.86
CA ILE A 203 -53.78 -10.95 -49.96
C ILE A 203 -53.11 -11.04 -51.34
N SER A 204 -53.83 -10.76 -52.45
CA SER A 204 -53.28 -10.76 -53.80
C SER A 204 -52.19 -9.72 -54.05
N GLN A 205 -52.15 -8.68 -53.25
CA GLN A 205 -51.20 -7.55 -53.37
C GLN A 205 -50.06 -7.62 -52.35
N GLY A 206 -50.09 -8.55 -51.41
CA GLY A 206 -49.16 -8.67 -50.29
C GLY A 206 -47.70 -8.73 -50.70
N LEU A 207 -47.34 -9.54 -51.71
CA LEU A 207 -45.95 -9.68 -52.16
C LEU A 207 -45.40 -8.39 -52.80
N LYS A 208 -46.23 -7.68 -53.56
CA LYS A 208 -45.81 -6.38 -54.14
C LYS A 208 -45.57 -5.33 -53.04
N LEU A 209 -46.47 -5.25 -52.09
CA LEU A 209 -46.34 -4.32 -50.95
C LEU A 209 -45.10 -4.66 -50.11
N GLU A 210 -44.85 -5.93 -49.80
CA GLU A 210 -43.69 -6.34 -49.05
C GLU A 210 -42.36 -5.95 -49.71
N THR A 211 -42.28 -6.18 -51.06
CA THR A 211 -41.07 -5.84 -51.82
C THR A 211 -40.82 -4.33 -51.78
N TYR A 212 -41.86 -3.50 -51.88
CA TYR A 212 -41.71 -2.06 -51.79
C TYR A 212 -41.34 -1.62 -50.34
N LEU A 213 -42.03 -2.12 -49.31
CA LEU A 213 -41.74 -1.81 -47.93
C LEU A 213 -40.27 -2.09 -47.56
N ARG A 214 -39.74 -3.22 -48.01
CA ARG A 214 -38.32 -3.56 -47.84
C ARG A 214 -37.37 -2.57 -48.53
N SER A 215 -37.74 -2.02 -49.66
CA SER A 215 -36.95 -1.03 -50.40
C SER A 215 -36.83 0.31 -49.66
N ILE A 216 -37.83 0.67 -48.85
CA ILE A 216 -37.82 1.86 -48.02
C ILE A 216 -37.33 1.64 -46.57
N GLY A 217 -36.71 0.45 -46.32
CA GLY A 217 -36.06 0.14 -45.03
C GLY A 217 -36.97 -0.54 -44.00
N PHE A 218 -38.07 -1.15 -44.41
CA PHE A 218 -38.94 -1.92 -43.51
C PHE A 218 -38.22 -3.17 -43.00
N THR A 219 -38.27 -3.36 -41.69
CA THR A 219 -37.71 -4.55 -41.03
C THR A 219 -38.71 -5.18 -40.08
N TYR A 220 -38.79 -6.51 -40.08
CA TYR A 220 -39.59 -7.23 -39.10
C TYR A 220 -38.93 -7.20 -37.71
N PRO A 221 -39.74 -7.26 -36.63
CA PRO A 221 -39.19 -7.37 -35.27
C PRO A 221 -38.34 -8.64 -35.12
N ALA A 222 -37.17 -8.49 -34.48
CA ALA A 222 -36.24 -9.62 -34.27
C ALA A 222 -36.88 -10.75 -33.43
N GLU A 223 -37.68 -10.39 -32.41
CA GLU A 223 -38.38 -11.35 -31.54
C GLU A 223 -39.88 -11.04 -31.50
N PRO A 224 -40.67 -11.47 -32.50
CA PRO A 224 -42.10 -11.18 -32.54
C PRO A 224 -42.86 -11.95 -31.45
N SER A 225 -43.69 -11.24 -30.64
CA SER A 225 -44.50 -11.83 -29.58
C SER A 225 -45.63 -12.71 -30.17
N LYS A 226 -45.90 -13.85 -29.51
CA LYS A 226 -47.02 -14.74 -29.86
C LYS A 226 -48.36 -14.24 -29.37
N VAL A 227 -48.36 -13.39 -28.35
CA VAL A 227 -49.53 -12.76 -27.76
C VAL A 227 -49.46 -11.25 -27.98
N PRO A 228 -50.55 -10.50 -27.83
CA PRO A 228 -50.48 -9.01 -27.90
C PRO A 228 -49.34 -8.46 -27.03
N PRO A 229 -48.62 -7.42 -27.50
CA PRO A 229 -47.47 -6.87 -26.77
C PRO A 229 -47.80 -6.43 -25.35
N ALA A 230 -48.95 -5.84 -25.11
CA ALA A 230 -49.41 -5.42 -23.78
C ALA A 230 -49.51 -6.63 -22.82
N GLU A 231 -50.22 -7.68 -23.25
CA GLU A 231 -50.34 -8.93 -22.47
C GLU A 231 -48.99 -9.58 -22.23
N ARG A 232 -48.08 -9.55 -23.24
CA ARG A 232 -46.69 -10.07 -23.09
C ARG A 232 -45.93 -9.32 -22.05
N VAL A 233 -46.02 -7.99 -22.00
CA VAL A 233 -45.37 -7.14 -20.98
C VAL A 233 -45.89 -7.47 -19.59
N ASP A 234 -47.19 -7.71 -19.42
CA ASP A 234 -47.79 -8.08 -18.12
C ASP A 234 -47.27 -9.45 -17.65
N ILE A 235 -47.17 -10.44 -18.56
CA ILE A 235 -46.56 -11.75 -18.25
C ILE A 235 -45.11 -11.59 -17.83
N LEU A 236 -44.31 -10.76 -18.55
CA LEU A 236 -42.90 -10.52 -18.21
C LEU A 236 -42.76 -9.78 -16.87
N ASN A 237 -43.60 -8.79 -16.57
CA ASN A 237 -43.65 -8.10 -15.31
C ASN A 237 -44.00 -9.05 -14.15
N GLY A 238 -44.99 -9.91 -14.35
CA GLY A 238 -45.33 -10.97 -13.38
C GLY A 238 -44.12 -11.91 -13.09
N ARG A 239 -43.34 -12.26 -14.14
CA ARG A 239 -42.14 -13.08 -13.99
C ARG A 239 -41.03 -12.33 -13.24
N ILE A 240 -40.83 -11.03 -13.54
CA ILE A 240 -39.88 -10.17 -12.82
C ILE A 240 -40.26 -10.10 -11.34
N ALA A 241 -41.52 -9.88 -11.02
CA ALA A 241 -42.02 -9.82 -9.64
C ALA A 241 -41.77 -11.14 -8.87
N ALA A 242 -41.96 -12.30 -9.53
CA ALA A 242 -41.69 -13.59 -8.94
C ALA A 242 -40.19 -13.80 -8.69
N LEU A 243 -39.32 -13.42 -9.63
CA LEU A 243 -37.87 -13.48 -9.47
C LEU A 243 -37.38 -12.53 -8.38
N GLN A 244 -37.94 -11.33 -8.30
CA GLN A 244 -37.61 -10.38 -7.23
C GLN A 244 -37.98 -10.93 -5.85
N LYS A 245 -39.17 -11.53 -5.72
CA LYS A 245 -39.58 -12.18 -4.48
C LYS A 245 -38.63 -13.32 -4.09
N GLU A 246 -38.19 -14.14 -5.04
CA GLU A 246 -37.22 -15.22 -4.80
C GLU A 246 -35.85 -14.64 -4.33
N ILE A 247 -35.42 -13.50 -4.91
CA ILE A 247 -34.21 -12.82 -4.43
C ILE A 247 -34.37 -12.38 -2.99
N ASP A 248 -35.50 -11.73 -2.64
CA ASP A 248 -35.77 -11.24 -1.31
C ASP A 248 -35.83 -12.37 -0.27
N GLU A 249 -36.44 -13.50 -0.62
CA GLU A 249 -36.47 -14.71 0.23
C GLU A 249 -35.06 -15.27 0.44
N ASN A 250 -34.27 -15.42 -0.63
CA ASN A 250 -32.89 -15.91 -0.56
C ASN A 250 -31.98 -14.97 0.27
N GLU A 251 -32.12 -13.66 0.09
CA GLU A 251 -31.37 -12.67 0.88
C GLU A 251 -31.78 -12.70 2.35
N ALA A 252 -33.08 -12.88 2.65
CA ALA A 252 -33.56 -13.02 4.01
C ALA A 252 -32.96 -14.27 4.69
N GLU A 253 -32.88 -15.41 3.98
CA GLU A 253 -32.24 -16.61 4.48
C GLU A 253 -30.75 -16.38 4.77
N ILE A 254 -30.02 -15.70 3.88
CA ILE A 254 -28.60 -15.38 4.12
C ILE A 254 -28.44 -14.51 5.39
N ARG A 255 -29.32 -13.52 5.60
CA ARG A 255 -29.28 -12.65 6.80
C ARG A 255 -29.49 -13.42 8.11
N THR A 256 -30.19 -14.54 8.11
CA THR A 256 -30.34 -15.37 9.32
C THR A 256 -29.01 -15.87 9.87
N HIS A 257 -27.99 -15.96 9.02
CA HIS A 257 -26.64 -16.39 9.39
C HIS A 257 -25.74 -15.28 9.96
N LYS A 258 -26.27 -14.07 10.18
CA LYS A 258 -25.52 -12.91 10.73
C LYS A 258 -24.72 -13.26 12.01
N ASN A 259 -25.32 -14.01 12.92
CA ASN A 259 -24.70 -14.38 14.20
C ASN A 259 -23.55 -15.39 14.05
N ARG A 260 -23.39 -16.02 12.88
CA ARG A 260 -22.30 -16.96 12.58
C ARG A 260 -21.09 -16.29 11.91
N ARG A 261 -21.10 -14.95 11.78
CA ARG A 261 -20.00 -14.19 11.16
C ARG A 261 -18.65 -14.45 11.82
N GLU A 262 -18.58 -14.37 13.14
CA GLU A 262 -17.34 -14.63 13.88
C GLU A 262 -16.84 -16.06 13.68
N ASP A 263 -17.74 -17.04 13.72
CA ASP A 263 -17.39 -18.44 13.48
C ASP A 263 -16.83 -18.66 12.07
N LEU A 264 -17.38 -17.95 11.04
CA LEU A 264 -16.84 -17.97 9.69
C LEU A 264 -15.42 -17.40 9.64
N LEU A 265 -15.17 -16.26 10.32
CA LEU A 265 -13.84 -15.65 10.41
C LEU A 265 -12.82 -16.58 11.08
N TYR A 266 -13.19 -17.21 12.21
CA TYR A 266 -12.34 -18.20 12.88
C TYR A 266 -12.00 -19.37 11.97
N THR A 267 -13.00 -19.87 11.23
CA THR A 267 -12.82 -21.03 10.36
C THR A 267 -11.97 -20.71 9.14
N ILE A 268 -12.05 -19.48 8.60
CA ILE A 268 -11.15 -19.03 7.53
C ILE A 268 -9.69 -19.05 8.02
N ASP A 269 -9.41 -18.49 9.21
CA ASP A 269 -8.07 -18.50 9.78
C ASP A 269 -7.58 -19.93 10.06
N TYR A 270 -8.47 -20.82 10.56
CA TYR A 270 -8.16 -22.24 10.74
C TYR A 270 -7.70 -22.91 9.43
N PHE A 271 -8.44 -22.74 8.32
CA PHE A 271 -8.06 -23.34 7.05
C PHE A 271 -6.81 -22.70 6.45
N THR A 272 -6.62 -21.38 6.63
CA THR A 272 -5.40 -20.68 6.22
C THR A 272 -4.17 -21.25 6.94
N MET A 273 -4.24 -21.44 8.24
CA MET A 273 -3.16 -22.08 9.03
C MET A 273 -2.89 -23.51 8.57
N ARG A 274 -3.94 -24.28 8.24
CA ARG A 274 -3.81 -25.63 7.69
C ARG A 274 -3.11 -25.61 6.33
N THR A 275 -3.46 -24.68 5.47
CA THR A 275 -2.82 -24.49 4.16
C THR A 275 -1.32 -24.24 4.32
N GLU A 276 -0.92 -23.30 5.20
CA GLU A 276 0.49 -23.03 5.49
C GLU A 276 1.21 -24.25 6.07
N LYS A 277 0.58 -24.98 6.96
CA LYS A 277 1.15 -26.20 7.53
C LYS A 277 1.43 -27.26 6.46
N TYR A 278 0.50 -27.45 5.50
CA TYR A 278 0.66 -28.40 4.41
C TYR A 278 1.66 -27.90 3.35
N ASP A 279 1.79 -26.59 3.16
CA ASP A 279 2.85 -26.01 2.33
C ASP A 279 4.23 -26.32 2.90
N VAL A 280 4.42 -26.14 4.21
CA VAL A 280 5.66 -26.49 4.90
C VAL A 280 5.92 -28.01 4.83
N LEU A 281 4.89 -28.83 5.08
CA LEU A 281 5.00 -30.29 4.97
C LEU A 281 5.50 -30.75 3.59
N GLY A 282 5.07 -30.08 2.53
CA GLY A 282 5.51 -30.37 1.16
C GLY A 282 6.97 -30.00 0.87
N ARG A 283 7.54 -29.08 1.67
CA ARG A 283 8.97 -28.69 1.57
C ARG A 283 9.90 -29.61 2.35
N LEU A 284 9.38 -30.38 3.33
CA LEU A 284 10.18 -31.23 4.18
C LEU A 284 10.67 -32.47 3.44
N TRP A 285 11.93 -32.80 3.70
CA TRP A 285 12.54 -34.04 3.23
C TRP A 285 12.21 -35.18 4.19
N GLN A 286 11.81 -36.33 3.67
CA GLN A 286 11.45 -37.48 4.49
C GLN A 286 11.90 -38.81 3.87
N SER A 287 12.29 -39.74 4.73
CA SER A 287 12.48 -41.13 4.45
C SER A 287 11.27 -41.95 4.95
N PRO A 288 11.24 -43.29 4.79
CA PRO A 288 10.16 -44.10 5.38
C PRO A 288 9.94 -43.89 6.88
N HIS A 289 11.00 -43.64 7.67
CA HIS A 289 10.94 -43.59 9.13
C HIS A 289 11.28 -42.21 9.72
N VAL A 290 12.11 -41.43 9.04
CA VAL A 290 12.66 -40.16 9.54
C VAL A 290 12.26 -39.01 8.61
N PHE A 291 12.07 -37.83 9.17
CA PHE A 291 11.95 -36.57 8.42
C PHE A 291 13.03 -35.58 8.84
N LEU A 292 13.36 -34.69 7.93
CA LEU A 292 14.37 -33.67 8.09
C LEU A 292 13.73 -32.28 7.90
N ILE A 293 13.96 -31.40 8.87
CA ILE A 293 13.69 -29.97 8.77
C ILE A 293 15.03 -29.25 8.71
N THR A 294 15.25 -28.46 7.66
CA THR A 294 16.40 -27.56 7.55
C THR A 294 15.91 -26.11 7.62
N GLY A 295 16.74 -25.24 8.17
CA GLY A 295 16.38 -23.83 8.27
C GLY A 295 17.41 -22.97 8.98
N TYR A 296 16.95 -21.76 9.34
CA TYR A 296 17.76 -20.78 10.07
C TYR A 296 17.09 -20.39 11.38
N ILE A 297 17.90 -20.18 12.41
CA ILE A 297 17.48 -19.78 13.75
C ILE A 297 18.41 -18.68 14.28
N PRO A 298 17.89 -17.67 15.02
CA PRO A 298 18.74 -16.74 15.74
C PRO A 298 19.61 -17.48 16.78
N ALA A 299 20.89 -17.14 16.84
CA ALA A 299 21.84 -17.82 17.71
C ALA A 299 21.44 -17.80 19.20
N GLU A 300 20.75 -16.74 19.64
CA GLU A 300 20.24 -16.62 21.02
C GLU A 300 19.26 -17.74 21.40
N ASN A 301 18.47 -18.22 20.42
CA ASN A 301 17.41 -19.21 20.66
C ASN A 301 17.84 -20.63 20.29
N ALA A 302 19.00 -20.78 19.65
CA ALA A 302 19.42 -22.04 19.05
C ALA A 302 19.66 -23.15 20.08
N GLU A 303 20.42 -22.87 21.15
CA GLU A 303 20.76 -23.87 22.18
C GLU A 303 19.52 -24.24 23.05
N ALA A 304 18.67 -23.25 23.35
CA ALA A 304 17.45 -23.50 24.10
C ALA A 304 16.48 -24.43 23.33
N LEU A 305 16.32 -24.16 22.01
CA LEU A 305 15.48 -25.00 21.17
C LEU A 305 16.07 -26.39 20.97
N LYS A 306 17.39 -26.51 20.80
CA LYS A 306 18.10 -27.80 20.71
C LYS A 306 17.83 -28.66 21.95
N THR A 307 18.05 -28.12 23.14
CA THR A 307 17.82 -28.83 24.41
C THR A 307 16.33 -29.25 24.54
N GLU A 308 15.38 -28.38 24.19
CA GLU A 308 13.95 -28.69 24.24
C GLU A 308 13.59 -29.86 23.30
N PHE A 309 14.11 -29.89 22.08
CA PHE A 309 13.85 -30.95 21.11
C PHE A 309 14.50 -32.28 21.48
N GLU A 310 15.72 -32.28 21.94
CA GLU A 310 16.44 -33.48 22.34
C GLU A 310 15.82 -34.13 23.58
N THR A 311 15.34 -33.31 24.54
CA THR A 311 14.78 -33.84 25.81
C THR A 311 13.28 -34.22 25.67
N THR A 312 12.48 -33.45 24.92
CA THR A 312 11.02 -33.61 24.93
C THR A 312 10.50 -34.37 23.71
N GLN A 313 11.19 -34.24 22.55
CA GLN A 313 10.68 -34.75 21.26
C GLN A 313 11.51 -35.91 20.69
N GLU A 314 12.54 -36.36 21.40
CA GLU A 314 13.45 -37.43 20.93
C GLU A 314 14.02 -37.14 19.51
N ALA A 315 14.28 -35.86 19.23
CA ALA A 315 14.81 -35.41 17.96
C ALA A 315 16.28 -35.07 18.05
N TYR A 316 17.05 -35.41 17.06
CA TYR A 316 18.48 -35.01 16.96
C TYR A 316 18.57 -33.63 16.27
N VAL A 317 19.22 -32.68 16.91
CA VAL A 317 19.36 -31.30 16.38
C VAL A 317 20.83 -30.97 16.16
N GLU A 318 21.13 -30.70 14.91
CA GLU A 318 22.46 -30.23 14.48
C GLU A 318 22.42 -28.72 14.26
N LEU A 319 23.39 -28.01 14.87
CA LEU A 319 23.55 -26.57 14.71
C LEU A 319 24.91 -26.29 14.06
N CYS A 320 24.89 -25.59 12.92
CA CYS A 320 26.12 -25.22 12.19
C CYS A 320 26.13 -23.71 11.95
N ASP A 321 27.33 -23.14 11.81
CA ASP A 321 27.43 -21.77 11.31
C ASP A 321 27.18 -21.75 9.79
N PRO A 322 26.45 -20.76 9.30
CA PRO A 322 26.14 -20.68 7.87
C PRO A 322 27.40 -20.38 7.05
N SER A 323 27.52 -21.03 5.88
CA SER A 323 28.65 -20.82 4.95
C SER A 323 28.51 -19.47 4.23
N ASP A 324 29.58 -18.96 3.62
CA ASP A 324 29.55 -17.70 2.87
C ASP A 324 28.67 -17.76 1.61
N ALA A 325 28.46 -18.97 1.07
CA ALA A 325 27.57 -19.20 -0.07
C ALA A 325 26.09 -19.26 0.30
N ASP A 326 25.74 -19.27 1.60
CA ASP A 326 24.37 -19.37 2.07
C ASP A 326 23.68 -18.01 2.05
N ASP A 327 22.45 -17.96 1.52
CA ASP A 327 21.54 -16.80 1.62
C ASP A 327 20.91 -16.78 3.01
N VAL A 328 21.62 -16.19 3.97
CA VAL A 328 21.25 -16.16 5.38
C VAL A 328 20.22 -15.04 5.61
N PRO A 329 19.04 -15.34 6.17
CA PRO A 329 18.06 -14.32 6.49
C PRO A 329 18.55 -13.41 7.61
N VAL A 330 18.15 -12.15 7.56
CA VAL A 330 18.56 -11.12 8.51
C VAL A 330 17.40 -10.79 9.46
N LYS A 331 17.69 -10.83 10.77
CA LYS A 331 16.81 -10.36 11.82
C LYS A 331 17.47 -9.20 12.55
N LEU A 332 16.74 -8.09 12.68
CA LEU A 332 17.20 -6.91 13.42
C LEU A 332 16.71 -6.97 14.87
N LYS A 333 17.55 -6.50 15.78
CA LYS A 333 17.23 -6.34 17.21
C LYS A 333 17.67 -4.94 17.64
N ASN A 334 16.78 -3.99 17.46
CA ASN A 334 17.01 -2.60 17.78
C ASN A 334 16.42 -2.21 19.14
N ASN A 335 16.95 -1.14 19.73
CA ASN A 335 16.40 -0.54 20.92
C ASN A 335 15.09 0.20 20.60
N LYS A 336 14.35 0.60 21.64
CA LYS A 336 13.03 1.29 21.48
C LYS A 336 13.11 2.61 20.70
N PHE A 337 14.28 3.23 20.60
CA PHE A 337 14.48 4.47 19.86
C PHE A 337 14.72 4.23 18.36
N ALA A 338 15.46 3.19 18.00
CA ALA A 338 15.79 2.86 16.62
C ALA A 338 14.76 1.92 15.96
N ALA A 339 14.09 1.05 16.72
CA ALA A 339 13.10 0.12 16.20
C ALA A 339 11.97 0.78 15.36
N PRO A 340 11.47 1.99 15.67
CA PRO A 340 10.45 2.62 14.85
C PRO A 340 10.86 2.93 13.41
N VAL A 341 12.14 3.16 13.13
CA VAL A 341 12.64 3.44 11.77
C VAL A 341 13.01 2.19 10.97
N GLU A 342 12.93 0.99 11.58
CA GLU A 342 13.17 -0.28 10.86
C GLU A 342 12.27 -0.43 9.63
N GLY A 343 11.00 0.02 9.70
CA GLY A 343 10.08 0.00 8.56
C GLY A 343 10.56 0.87 7.39
N VAL A 344 11.26 1.97 7.67
CA VAL A 344 11.87 2.82 6.63
C VAL A 344 13.07 2.10 6.01
N LEU A 345 13.94 1.46 6.82
CA LEU A 345 15.04 0.66 6.32
C LEU A 345 14.54 -0.52 5.47
N GLU A 346 13.53 -1.25 5.94
CA GLU A 346 12.92 -2.36 5.20
C GLU A 346 12.34 -1.93 3.84
N SER A 347 11.83 -0.71 3.73
CA SER A 347 11.31 -0.18 2.45
C SER A 347 12.40 0.07 1.42
N TYR A 348 13.64 0.25 1.83
CA TYR A 348 14.80 0.38 0.96
C TYR A 348 15.40 -0.99 0.67
N SER A 349 16.01 -1.61 1.67
CA SER A 349 16.58 -2.98 1.62
C SER A 349 16.99 -3.44 3.02
N MET A 350 17.02 -4.76 3.25
CA MET A 350 17.63 -5.30 4.45
C MET A 350 19.16 -5.30 4.31
N PRO A 351 19.93 -5.14 5.43
CA PRO A 351 21.38 -5.23 5.41
C PRO A 351 21.87 -6.56 4.85
N GLY A 352 22.96 -6.54 4.11
CA GLY A 352 23.65 -7.75 3.67
C GLY A 352 24.31 -8.50 4.84
N LYS A 353 24.78 -9.72 4.58
CA LYS A 353 25.37 -10.63 5.60
C LYS A 353 26.50 -10.01 6.43
N HIS A 354 27.32 -9.16 5.82
CA HIS A 354 28.49 -8.54 6.46
C HIS A 354 28.33 -7.05 6.74
N GLU A 355 27.13 -6.51 6.48
CA GLU A 355 26.82 -5.11 6.70
C GLU A 355 26.38 -4.84 8.14
N ILE A 356 26.56 -3.61 8.54
CA ILE A 356 26.06 -3.12 9.83
C ILE A 356 24.61 -2.65 9.67
N ASP A 357 23.84 -2.74 10.75
CA ASP A 357 22.52 -2.13 10.79
C ASP A 357 22.64 -0.61 10.92
N PRO A 358 22.17 0.17 9.95
CA PRO A 358 22.22 1.61 10.00
C PRO A 358 21.15 2.22 10.91
N SER A 359 20.15 1.46 11.37
CA SER A 359 18.95 1.96 12.06
C SER A 359 19.26 2.86 13.26
N GLY A 360 20.31 2.56 14.00
CA GLY A 360 20.70 3.35 15.18
C GLY A 360 21.16 4.78 14.84
N ILE A 361 22.03 4.90 13.82
CA ILE A 361 22.51 6.21 13.34
C ILE A 361 21.41 6.92 12.56
N MET A 362 20.73 6.18 11.69
CA MET A 362 19.61 6.66 10.90
C MET A 362 18.52 7.29 11.77
N ALA A 363 18.14 6.68 12.89
CA ALA A 363 17.08 7.18 13.75
C ALA A 363 17.35 8.61 14.26
N VAL A 364 18.59 8.89 14.69
CA VAL A 364 19.00 10.22 15.16
C VAL A 364 18.81 11.27 14.07
N PHE A 365 19.38 11.02 12.91
CA PHE A 365 19.27 11.95 11.77
C PHE A 365 17.85 12.02 11.21
N TYR A 366 17.12 10.92 11.21
CA TYR A 366 15.75 10.87 10.72
C TYR A 366 14.84 11.81 11.51
N TYR A 367 14.82 11.67 12.81
CA TYR A 367 13.99 12.53 13.67
C TYR A 367 14.43 13.99 13.63
N PHE A 368 15.74 14.23 13.59
CA PHE A 368 16.33 15.57 13.52
C PHE A 368 15.94 16.28 12.20
N LEU A 369 16.17 15.64 11.05
CA LEU A 369 15.90 16.21 9.74
C LEU A 369 14.40 16.40 9.51
N PHE A 370 13.58 15.43 9.89
CA PHE A 370 12.13 15.54 9.80
C PHE A 370 11.59 16.73 10.58
N GLY A 371 12.03 16.88 11.85
CA GLY A 371 11.62 17.98 12.70
C GLY A 371 12.01 19.33 12.12
N MET A 372 13.23 19.44 11.57
CA MET A 372 13.72 20.67 10.95
C MET A 372 12.98 21.04 9.67
N MET A 373 12.54 20.03 8.87
CA MET A 373 11.74 20.26 7.66
C MET A 373 10.33 20.78 7.98
N LEU A 374 9.69 20.24 9.02
CA LEU A 374 8.33 20.63 9.39
C LEU A 374 8.30 21.91 10.25
N SER A 375 9.29 22.08 11.11
CA SER A 375 9.70 23.27 11.88
C SER A 375 8.60 24.17 12.49
N ASP A 376 7.46 23.59 12.87
CA ASP A 376 6.34 24.30 13.50
C ASP A 376 5.89 23.61 14.79
N ALA A 377 5.94 24.32 15.93
CA ALA A 377 5.63 23.75 17.23
C ALA A 377 4.15 23.35 17.37
N GLY A 378 3.24 24.08 16.73
CA GLY A 378 1.81 23.73 16.71
C GLY A 378 1.54 22.41 16.00
N TYR A 379 2.14 22.20 14.82
CA TYR A 379 2.03 20.95 14.08
C TYR A 379 2.68 19.79 14.82
N GLY A 380 3.86 20.02 15.41
CA GLY A 380 4.53 19.03 16.25
C GLY A 380 3.66 18.61 17.43
N LEU A 381 2.99 19.56 18.09
CA LEU A 381 2.07 19.28 19.20
C LEU A 381 0.87 18.42 18.76
N VAL A 382 0.25 18.76 17.63
CA VAL A 382 -0.84 17.95 17.04
C VAL A 382 -0.39 16.52 16.75
N MET A 383 0.81 16.34 16.19
CA MET A 383 1.38 15.01 15.93
C MET A 383 1.63 14.23 17.22
N VAL A 384 2.24 14.85 18.22
CA VAL A 384 2.54 14.18 19.51
C VAL A 384 1.27 13.80 20.24
N LEU A 385 0.29 14.70 20.33
CA LEU A 385 -0.99 14.41 20.97
C LEU A 385 -1.77 13.34 20.18
N GLY A 386 -1.86 13.46 18.86
CA GLY A 386 -2.57 12.50 18.02
C GLY A 386 -1.97 11.10 18.13
N CYS A 387 -0.66 10.97 17.86
CA CYS A 387 0.03 9.67 17.95
C CYS A 387 0.04 9.14 19.39
N GLY A 388 0.26 10.01 20.40
CA GLY A 388 0.30 9.62 21.80
C GLY A 388 -1.05 9.08 22.31
N ILE A 389 -2.15 9.75 21.99
CA ILE A 389 -3.51 9.31 22.36
C ILE A 389 -3.82 7.96 21.69
N ILE A 390 -3.51 7.81 20.40
CA ILE A 390 -3.75 6.57 19.66
C ILE A 390 -2.93 5.42 20.27
N LEU A 391 -1.64 5.61 20.52
CA LEU A 391 -0.75 4.60 21.12
C LEU A 391 -1.17 4.21 22.54
N HIS A 392 -1.70 5.16 23.32
CA HIS A 392 -2.19 4.89 24.68
C HIS A 392 -3.52 4.13 24.68
N LYS A 393 -4.46 4.53 23.81
CA LYS A 393 -5.81 3.96 23.74
C LYS A 393 -5.83 2.57 23.11
N PHE A 394 -5.05 2.34 22.04
CA PHE A 394 -5.08 1.10 21.25
C PHE A 394 -3.84 0.24 21.52
N LYS A 395 -3.88 -0.53 22.62
CA LYS A 395 -2.73 -1.35 23.04
C LYS A 395 -2.50 -2.60 22.19
N ASN A 396 -3.54 -3.13 21.55
CA ASN A 396 -3.52 -4.37 20.75
C ASN A 396 -3.18 -4.14 19.28
N MET A 397 -2.79 -2.91 18.93
CA MET A 397 -2.42 -2.52 17.57
C MET A 397 -1.34 -3.43 16.98
N GLU A 398 -1.40 -3.65 15.67
CA GLU A 398 -0.37 -4.38 14.91
C GLU A 398 1.01 -3.72 15.08
N GLU A 399 2.04 -4.56 15.23
CA GLU A 399 3.41 -4.10 15.56
C GLU A 399 3.97 -3.10 14.53
N GLY A 400 3.71 -3.33 13.23
CA GLY A 400 4.13 -2.41 12.16
C GLY A 400 3.52 -1.02 12.31
N LEU A 401 2.22 -0.94 12.52
CA LEU A 401 1.51 0.33 12.72
C LEU A 401 1.97 1.03 14.00
N ARG A 402 2.19 0.27 15.07
CA ARG A 402 2.71 0.79 16.33
C ARG A 402 4.09 1.40 16.17
N LYS A 403 5.00 0.73 15.43
CA LYS A 403 6.32 1.28 15.10
C LYS A 403 6.20 2.58 14.30
N THR A 404 5.35 2.62 13.27
CA THR A 404 5.13 3.82 12.44
C THR A 404 4.59 4.99 13.27
N LEU A 405 3.57 4.79 14.12
CA LEU A 405 3.04 5.84 14.98
C LEU A 405 4.06 6.31 16.03
N THR A 406 4.89 5.40 16.55
CA THR A 406 5.98 5.77 17.47
C THR A 406 7.05 6.60 16.75
N MET A 407 7.35 6.29 15.49
CA MET A 407 8.25 7.10 14.65
C MET A 407 7.72 8.53 14.50
N PHE A 408 6.44 8.67 14.12
CA PHE A 408 5.82 9.99 14.00
C PHE A 408 5.70 10.74 15.33
N LEU A 409 5.56 10.04 16.45
CA LEU A 409 5.61 10.64 17.78
C LEU A 409 6.99 11.27 18.05
N TYR A 410 8.08 10.56 17.78
CA TYR A 410 9.44 11.10 17.91
C TYR A 410 9.73 12.23 16.93
N CYS A 411 9.24 12.10 15.67
CA CYS A 411 9.29 13.18 14.70
C CYS A 411 8.55 14.43 15.20
N GLY A 412 7.36 14.26 15.79
CA GLY A 412 6.58 15.34 16.37
C GLY A 412 7.29 16.05 17.52
N ILE A 413 7.96 15.30 18.41
CA ILE A 413 8.79 15.88 19.49
C ILE A 413 9.91 16.73 18.91
N SER A 414 10.61 16.22 17.89
CA SER A 414 11.66 16.99 17.20
C SER A 414 11.10 18.24 16.51
N THR A 415 9.90 18.13 15.92
CA THR A 415 9.22 19.29 15.30
C THR A 415 8.87 20.37 16.31
N ILE A 416 8.41 20.00 17.52
CA ILE A 416 8.18 20.95 18.61
C ILE A 416 9.49 21.66 18.96
N PHE A 417 10.57 20.91 19.12
CA PHE A 417 11.87 21.48 19.45
C PHE A 417 12.32 22.52 18.41
N TRP A 418 12.27 22.20 17.13
CA TRP A 418 12.63 23.12 16.05
C TRP A 418 11.66 24.29 15.93
N GLY A 419 10.35 24.03 16.07
CA GLY A 419 9.33 25.09 16.05
C GLY A 419 9.50 26.13 17.16
N ILE A 420 9.89 25.70 18.37
CA ILE A 420 10.20 26.63 19.48
C ILE A 420 11.48 27.43 19.18
N LEU A 421 12.52 26.79 18.61
CA LEU A 421 13.74 27.50 18.24
C LEU A 421 13.49 28.58 17.18
N PHE A 422 12.63 28.32 16.24
CA PHE A 422 12.30 29.23 15.13
C PHE A 422 11.11 30.16 15.43
N GLY A 423 10.42 29.97 16.57
CA GLY A 423 9.30 30.81 16.99
C GLY A 423 8.01 30.60 16.17
N SER A 424 7.84 29.45 15.50
CA SER A 424 6.67 29.13 14.70
C SER A 424 5.65 28.32 15.50
N PHE A 425 4.42 28.83 15.59
CA PHE A 425 3.26 28.21 16.25
C PHE A 425 2.04 28.33 15.33
N PHE A 426 1.76 27.35 14.50
CA PHE A 426 0.86 27.43 13.35
C PHE A 426 1.23 28.63 12.44
N GLY A 427 2.52 28.73 12.08
CA GLY A 427 3.09 29.93 11.48
C GLY A 427 3.08 31.12 12.45
N ASP A 428 2.43 32.19 12.06
CA ASP A 428 2.25 33.44 12.83
C ASP A 428 0.84 33.56 13.48
N ALA A 429 0.12 32.42 13.66
CA ALA A 429 -1.29 32.43 14.10
C ALA A 429 -1.50 33.23 15.40
N ILE A 430 -0.62 33.07 16.40
CA ILE A 430 -0.76 33.76 17.69
C ILE A 430 -0.68 35.28 17.51
N THR A 431 0.25 35.75 16.71
CA THR A 431 0.40 37.18 16.39
C THR A 431 -0.80 37.72 15.64
N VAL A 432 -1.28 36.99 14.60
CA VAL A 432 -2.44 37.40 13.81
C VAL A 432 -3.72 37.43 14.66
N ILE A 433 -3.96 36.41 15.50
CA ILE A 433 -5.13 36.34 16.39
C ILE A 433 -5.08 37.50 17.41
N ALA A 434 -3.91 37.71 18.07
CA ALA A 434 -3.75 38.76 19.04
C ALA A 434 -4.01 40.16 18.47
N LYS A 435 -3.47 40.42 17.26
CA LYS A 435 -3.65 41.71 16.58
C LYS A 435 -5.06 41.92 16.06
N THR A 436 -5.67 40.93 15.43
CA THR A 436 -6.96 41.09 14.74
C THR A 436 -8.15 41.09 15.69
N PHE A 437 -8.16 40.21 16.69
CA PHE A 437 -9.32 40.01 17.57
C PHE A 437 -9.17 40.65 18.96
N PHE A 438 -7.92 40.80 19.45
CA PHE A 438 -7.66 41.37 20.78
C PHE A 438 -7.00 42.75 20.74
N ASN A 439 -6.64 43.23 19.56
CA ASN A 439 -5.96 44.52 19.35
C ASN A 439 -4.70 44.69 20.21
N THR A 440 -3.95 43.59 20.40
CA THR A 440 -2.70 43.51 21.15
C THR A 440 -1.57 42.99 20.28
N ASP A 441 -0.42 43.63 20.33
CA ASP A 441 0.77 43.18 19.61
C ASP A 441 1.55 42.16 20.46
N ILE A 442 1.14 40.89 20.38
CA ILE A 442 1.88 39.79 21.01
C ILE A 442 2.71 39.10 19.91
N VAL A 443 4.03 39.23 20.01
CA VAL A 443 4.97 38.53 19.13
C VAL A 443 5.78 37.57 20.00
N ILE A 444 5.78 36.28 19.62
CA ILE A 444 6.65 35.30 20.29
C ILE A 444 8.04 35.42 19.65
N PRO A 445 9.05 35.88 20.42
CA PRO A 445 10.39 35.98 19.87
C PRO A 445 10.96 34.59 19.61
N PRO A 446 11.62 34.35 18.46
CA PRO A 446 12.33 33.10 18.22
C PRO A 446 13.47 32.97 19.24
N LEU A 447 13.74 31.74 19.69
CA LEU A 447 14.90 31.51 20.56
C LEU A 447 16.23 31.58 19.82
N TRP A 448 16.19 31.42 18.52
CA TRP A 448 17.39 31.44 17.67
C TRP A 448 17.27 32.47 16.54
N PHE A 449 16.52 32.18 15.47
CA PHE A 449 16.20 33.07 14.35
C PHE A 449 14.94 32.61 13.65
N THR A 450 14.31 33.54 12.90
CA THR A 450 13.14 33.22 12.08
C THR A 450 13.59 32.79 10.67
N PRO A 451 13.29 31.58 10.20
CA PRO A 451 13.67 31.11 8.88
C PRO A 451 13.19 31.99 7.71
N VAL A 452 12.01 32.60 7.87
CA VAL A 452 11.41 33.46 6.82
C VAL A 452 12.20 34.75 6.66
N ASP A 453 12.71 35.33 7.75
CA ASP A 453 13.46 36.59 7.74
C ASP A 453 14.94 36.37 7.36
N GLU A 454 15.54 35.26 7.80
CA GLU A 454 16.95 34.94 7.58
C GLU A 454 17.15 33.60 6.85
N PRO A 455 16.69 33.46 5.58
CA PRO A 455 16.74 32.17 4.87
C PRO A 455 18.18 31.69 4.57
N MET A 456 19.11 32.61 4.38
CA MET A 456 20.52 32.25 4.14
C MET A 456 21.15 31.56 5.33
N ARG A 457 20.77 31.95 6.55
CA ARG A 457 21.25 31.35 7.79
C ARG A 457 20.77 29.90 7.94
N LEU A 458 19.49 29.65 7.59
CA LEU A 458 18.95 28.30 7.57
C LEU A 458 19.60 27.43 6.48
N LEU A 459 19.90 28.02 5.30
CA LEU A 459 20.58 27.31 4.22
C LEU A 459 21.96 26.82 4.64
N LEU A 460 22.74 27.68 5.27
CA LEU A 460 24.07 27.34 5.78
C LEU A 460 24.03 26.26 6.84
N PHE A 461 23.08 26.41 7.77
CA PHE A 461 22.87 25.40 8.79
C PHE A 461 22.45 24.05 8.18
N SER A 462 21.61 24.07 7.12
CA SER A 462 21.23 22.86 6.38
C SER A 462 22.43 22.17 5.73
N PHE A 463 23.35 22.96 5.13
CA PHE A 463 24.60 22.41 4.57
C PHE A 463 25.51 21.84 5.66
N LEU A 464 25.63 22.52 6.79
CA LEU A 464 26.42 22.01 7.92
C LEU A 464 25.88 20.66 8.42
N VAL A 465 24.56 20.55 8.60
CA VAL A 465 23.90 19.30 8.98
C VAL A 465 24.13 18.24 7.90
N GLY A 466 24.07 18.60 6.61
CA GLY A 466 24.37 17.71 5.49
C GLY A 466 25.79 17.16 5.55
N ILE A 467 26.78 18.01 5.81
CA ILE A 467 28.18 17.60 5.96
C ILE A 467 28.34 16.61 7.12
N ILE A 468 27.73 16.91 8.27
CA ILE A 468 27.77 16.02 9.45
C ILE A 468 27.13 14.65 9.10
N HIS A 469 26.01 14.66 8.40
CA HIS A 469 25.30 13.44 8.04
C HIS A 469 26.09 12.59 7.04
N LEU A 470 26.66 13.20 6.00
CA LEU A 470 27.55 12.51 5.05
C LEU A 470 28.80 11.95 5.71
N PHE A 471 29.40 12.71 6.64
CA PHE A 471 30.55 12.26 7.40
C PHE A 471 30.17 11.13 8.36
N ALA A 472 28.99 11.14 8.95
CA ALA A 472 28.51 10.01 9.72
C ALA A 472 28.36 8.73 8.84
N GLY A 473 27.92 8.88 7.58
CA GLY A 473 27.87 7.80 6.59
C GLY A 473 29.28 7.21 6.27
N LEU A 474 30.25 8.09 6.01
CA LEU A 474 31.65 7.67 5.84
C LEU A 474 32.22 7.00 7.10
N GLY A 475 31.87 7.51 8.29
CA GLY A 475 32.24 6.88 9.56
C GLY A 475 31.66 5.48 9.73
N ALA A 476 30.42 5.27 9.28
CA ALA A 476 29.80 3.95 9.27
C ALA A 476 30.54 2.99 8.32
N GLN A 477 30.96 3.47 7.14
CA GLN A 477 31.78 2.72 6.20
C GLN A 477 33.13 2.34 6.79
N PHE A 478 33.81 3.28 7.46
CA PHE A 478 35.05 3.03 8.13
C PHE A 478 34.91 1.91 9.18
N TYR A 479 33.89 2.02 10.02
CA TYR A 479 33.61 1.03 11.05
C TYR A 479 33.32 -0.36 10.46
N GLN A 480 32.57 -0.42 9.36
CA GLN A 480 32.25 -1.66 8.66
C GLN A 480 33.52 -2.36 8.10
N LEU A 481 34.38 -1.60 7.41
CA LEU A 481 35.64 -2.12 6.85
C LEU A 481 36.63 -2.53 7.96
N ALA A 482 36.74 -1.73 9.01
CA ALA A 482 37.59 -2.04 10.16
C ALA A 482 37.16 -3.35 10.84
N LYS A 483 35.83 -3.55 11.00
CA LYS A 483 35.26 -4.78 11.57
C LYS A 483 35.51 -6.02 10.69
N GLN A 484 35.56 -5.84 9.36
CA GLN A 484 35.93 -6.90 8.42
C GLN A 484 37.43 -7.18 8.41
N GLY A 485 38.26 -6.47 9.21
CA GLY A 485 39.73 -6.60 9.25
C GLY A 485 40.42 -5.91 8.07
N LYS A 486 39.72 -5.17 7.22
CA LYS A 486 40.26 -4.51 6.04
C LYS A 486 40.70 -3.07 6.35
N TRP A 487 41.61 -2.91 7.30
CA TRP A 487 42.08 -1.60 7.76
C TRP A 487 42.69 -0.69 6.67
N LEU A 488 43.43 -1.30 5.73
CA LEU A 488 44.04 -0.54 4.62
C LEU A 488 42.92 0.02 3.67
N ASP A 489 41.93 -0.78 3.39
CA ASP A 489 40.78 -0.32 2.58
C ASP A 489 39.99 0.78 3.29
N ALA A 490 39.84 0.69 4.62
CA ALA A 490 39.23 1.76 5.41
C ALA A 490 39.97 3.09 5.32
N ILE A 491 41.32 3.05 5.29
CA ILE A 491 42.15 4.25 5.10
C ILE A 491 41.96 4.81 3.66
N TYR A 492 42.08 3.94 2.68
CA TYR A 492 42.09 4.33 1.27
C TYR A 492 40.71 4.86 0.80
N ASP A 493 39.64 4.22 1.21
CA ASP A 493 38.29 4.51 0.74
C ASP A 493 37.52 5.50 1.64
N VAL A 494 38.03 5.79 2.86
CA VAL A 494 37.34 6.69 3.79
C VAL A 494 38.20 7.86 4.25
N VAL A 495 39.40 7.60 4.79
CA VAL A 495 40.21 8.67 5.39
C VAL A 495 40.63 9.70 4.36
N PHE A 496 41.00 9.29 3.13
CA PHE A 496 41.37 10.23 2.07
C PHE A 496 40.18 11.09 1.63
N TRP A 497 38.95 10.56 1.69
CA TRP A 497 37.76 11.37 1.44
C TRP A 497 37.47 12.38 2.56
N TYR A 498 37.69 11.99 3.83
CA TYR A 498 37.61 12.95 4.95
C TYR A 498 38.64 14.09 4.79
N LEU A 499 39.87 13.77 4.41
CA LEU A 499 40.92 14.77 4.20
C LEU A 499 40.60 15.69 3.03
N LEU A 500 40.10 15.13 1.90
CA LEU A 500 39.78 15.89 0.72
C LEU A 500 38.59 16.84 0.97
N VAL A 501 37.45 16.28 1.36
CA VAL A 501 36.21 17.05 1.53
C VAL A 501 36.29 17.96 2.75
N GLY A 502 36.77 17.46 3.88
CA GLY A 502 36.95 18.24 5.09
C GLY A 502 37.98 19.35 4.93
N GLY A 503 39.12 19.08 4.29
CA GLY A 503 40.13 20.06 3.97
C GLY A 503 39.65 21.16 3.03
N ALA A 504 38.87 20.79 1.99
CA ALA A 504 38.24 21.76 1.10
C ALA A 504 37.24 22.68 1.82
N ILE A 505 36.40 22.12 2.72
CA ILE A 505 35.46 22.91 3.51
C ILE A 505 36.20 23.89 4.43
N ILE A 506 37.24 23.43 5.16
CA ILE A 506 38.05 24.28 6.04
C ILE A 506 38.71 25.42 5.22
N TYR A 507 39.20 25.13 4.03
CA TYR A 507 39.79 26.14 3.14
C TYR A 507 38.74 27.18 2.70
N LEU A 508 37.56 26.73 2.26
CA LEU A 508 36.46 27.65 1.88
C LEU A 508 36.06 28.57 3.03
N LEU A 509 35.96 28.04 4.25
CA LEU A 509 35.62 28.84 5.46
C LEU A 509 36.70 29.82 5.88
N SER A 510 37.94 29.68 5.38
CA SER A 510 39.06 30.64 5.61
C SER A 510 39.12 31.74 4.56
N MET A 511 38.37 31.62 3.45
CA MET A 511 38.34 32.64 2.39
C MET A 511 37.35 33.76 2.75
N GLN A 512 37.85 34.99 2.88
CA GLN A 512 37.03 36.19 3.15
C GLN A 512 35.90 36.36 2.12
N MET A 513 36.22 36.19 0.84
CA MET A 513 35.25 36.32 -0.25
C MET A 513 34.08 35.32 -0.12
N PHE A 514 34.33 34.09 0.36
CA PHE A 514 33.30 33.11 0.61
C PHE A 514 32.45 33.48 1.87
N ALA A 515 33.11 33.94 2.94
CA ALA A 515 32.42 34.39 4.15
C ALA A 515 31.50 35.60 3.85
N ASP A 516 31.95 36.56 3.05
CA ASP A 516 31.16 37.73 2.65
C ASP A 516 29.96 37.34 1.76
N MET A 517 30.18 36.42 0.79
CA MET A 517 29.13 35.94 -0.11
C MET A 517 28.02 35.19 0.66
N VAL A 518 28.40 34.50 1.71
CA VAL A 518 27.51 33.64 2.50
C VAL A 518 27.03 34.33 3.78
N ALA A 519 27.43 35.61 4.00
CA ALA A 519 27.11 36.41 5.18
C ALA A 519 27.51 35.75 6.53
N LEU A 520 28.66 35.06 6.56
CA LEU A 520 29.22 34.52 7.80
C LEU A 520 29.83 35.60 8.63
N SER A 521 29.52 35.63 9.92
CA SER A 521 30.05 36.61 10.89
C SER A 521 31.49 36.33 11.35
N PHE A 522 32.09 35.21 10.92
CA PHE A 522 33.44 34.83 11.28
C PHE A 522 34.19 34.19 10.10
N THR A 523 35.50 34.36 10.07
CA THR A 523 36.42 33.67 9.14
C THR A 523 37.45 32.90 9.91
N LEU A 524 37.86 31.75 9.42
CA LEU A 524 38.94 31.00 10.03
C LEU A 524 40.29 31.68 9.74
N PRO A 525 41.27 31.58 10.66
CA PRO A 525 42.62 32.10 10.44
C PRO A 525 43.26 31.53 9.18
N ALA A 526 44.04 32.34 8.44
CA ALA A 526 44.69 31.89 7.21
C ALA A 526 45.62 30.68 7.40
N SER A 527 46.19 30.50 8.59
CA SER A 527 46.99 29.30 8.94
C SER A 527 46.17 28.04 8.94
N VAL A 528 44.91 28.09 9.39
CA VAL A 528 43.98 26.97 9.35
C VAL A 528 43.53 26.65 7.94
N GLY A 529 43.35 27.69 7.11
CA GLY A 529 43.07 27.54 5.69
C GLY A 529 44.18 26.87 4.90
N THR A 530 45.46 27.25 5.17
CA THR A 530 46.60 26.58 4.58
C THR A 530 46.75 25.13 5.00
N ALA A 531 46.47 24.78 6.27
CA ALA A 531 46.41 23.42 6.72
C ALA A 531 45.29 22.63 6.00
N GLY A 532 44.11 23.27 5.80
CA GLY A 532 43.00 22.68 5.06
C GLY A 532 43.35 22.33 3.61
N ILE A 533 44.01 23.24 2.87
CA ILE A 533 44.39 22.97 1.48
C ILE A 533 45.49 21.88 1.37
N ILE A 534 46.41 21.82 2.33
CA ILE A 534 47.40 20.74 2.40
C ILE A 534 46.72 19.41 2.65
N ALA A 535 45.78 19.34 3.61
CA ALA A 535 44.99 18.13 3.90
C ALA A 535 44.19 17.69 2.66
N ALA A 536 43.52 18.60 1.97
CA ALA A 536 42.82 18.33 0.72
C ALA A 536 43.73 17.80 -0.36
N GLY A 537 44.94 18.38 -0.51
CA GLY A 537 45.96 17.91 -1.44
C GLY A 537 46.44 16.47 -1.14
N ILE A 538 46.71 16.16 0.12
CA ILE A 538 47.08 14.79 0.55
C ILE A 538 45.94 13.83 0.24
N GLY A 539 44.70 14.21 0.53
CA GLY A 539 43.50 13.40 0.22
C GLY A 539 43.36 13.16 -1.29
N ALA A 540 43.49 14.20 -2.12
CA ALA A 540 43.41 14.09 -3.58
C ALA A 540 44.48 13.15 -4.16
N VAL A 541 45.75 13.33 -3.76
CA VAL A 541 46.87 12.48 -4.19
C VAL A 541 46.63 11.03 -3.70
N GLY A 542 46.18 10.85 -2.43
CA GLY A 542 45.85 9.55 -1.89
C GLY A 542 44.80 8.83 -2.71
N ILE A 543 43.69 9.49 -3.06
CA ILE A 543 42.62 8.92 -3.90
C ILE A 543 43.14 8.53 -5.29
N VAL A 544 43.91 9.42 -5.95
CA VAL A 544 44.47 9.13 -7.29
C VAL A 544 45.39 7.90 -7.27
N LEU A 545 46.17 7.72 -6.23
CA LEU A 545 47.06 6.57 -6.10
C LEU A 545 46.40 5.26 -5.72
N THR A 546 45.32 5.32 -4.93
CA THR A 546 44.69 4.13 -4.32
C THR A 546 43.43 3.63 -5.01
N SER A 547 42.61 4.51 -5.64
CA SER A 547 41.35 4.12 -6.29
C SER A 547 41.52 3.10 -7.43
N GLY A 548 42.68 3.09 -8.10
CA GLY A 548 42.98 2.15 -9.19
C GLY A 548 43.65 0.85 -8.75
N ARG A 549 43.75 0.52 -7.44
CA ARG A 549 44.54 -0.61 -6.91
C ARG A 549 44.14 -1.99 -7.46
N SER A 550 42.89 -2.14 -7.91
CA SER A 550 42.40 -3.39 -8.53
C SER A 550 42.94 -3.62 -9.97
N SER A 551 43.57 -2.63 -10.59
CA SER A 551 44.10 -2.72 -11.97
C SER A 551 45.57 -3.10 -11.99
N LYS A 552 45.96 -4.08 -12.84
CA LYS A 552 47.36 -4.51 -13.02
C LYS A 552 48.21 -3.51 -13.82
N SER A 553 47.62 -2.66 -14.68
CA SER A 553 48.31 -1.69 -15.51
C SER A 553 48.42 -0.34 -14.82
N ILE A 554 49.62 0.23 -14.74
CA ILE A 554 49.88 1.55 -14.11
C ILE A 554 49.07 2.69 -14.79
N GLY A 555 49.01 2.72 -16.12
CA GLY A 555 48.22 3.73 -16.84
C GLY A 555 46.72 3.64 -16.54
N LYS A 556 46.15 2.43 -16.52
CA LYS A 556 44.77 2.20 -16.12
C LYS A 556 44.51 2.55 -14.65
N ARG A 557 45.49 2.32 -13.77
CA ARG A 557 45.44 2.68 -12.37
C ARG A 557 45.33 4.18 -12.16
N PHE A 558 46.18 4.93 -12.86
CA PHE A 558 46.17 6.39 -12.80
C PHE A 558 44.87 6.99 -13.38
N LEU A 559 44.39 6.47 -14.51
CA LEU A 559 43.14 6.93 -15.12
C LEU A 559 41.93 6.66 -14.22
N LYS A 560 41.86 5.48 -13.59
CA LYS A 560 40.82 5.16 -12.60
C LYS A 560 40.92 6.02 -11.34
N GLY A 561 42.12 6.39 -10.92
CA GLY A 561 42.34 7.31 -9.81
C GLY A 561 41.83 8.72 -10.12
N LEU A 562 42.10 9.21 -11.33
CA LEU A 562 41.61 10.52 -11.80
C LEU A 562 40.08 10.52 -11.91
N TYR A 563 39.49 9.41 -12.40
CA TYR A 563 38.04 9.23 -12.41
C TYR A 563 37.48 9.17 -11.00
N GLY A 564 38.17 8.52 -10.04
CA GLY A 564 37.81 8.50 -8.62
C GLY A 564 37.73 9.91 -8.04
N LEU A 565 38.70 10.79 -8.38
CA LEU A 565 38.68 12.20 -7.94
C LEU A 565 37.46 12.97 -8.46
N TYR A 566 36.93 12.65 -9.66
CA TYR A 566 35.69 13.23 -10.16
C TYR A 566 34.49 12.99 -9.21
N GLY A 567 34.57 11.96 -8.35
CA GLY A 567 33.59 11.71 -7.30
C GLY A 567 33.39 12.87 -6.30
N VAL A 568 34.31 13.85 -6.26
CA VAL A 568 34.11 15.11 -5.48
C VAL A 568 32.84 15.85 -5.92
N SER A 569 32.50 15.81 -7.20
CA SER A 569 31.28 16.43 -7.72
C SER A 569 30.01 15.79 -7.12
N SER A 570 30.04 14.48 -6.84
CA SER A 570 28.94 13.79 -6.14
C SER A 570 28.78 14.28 -4.71
N TYR A 571 29.88 14.46 -3.97
CA TYR A 571 29.81 15.00 -2.60
C TYR A 571 29.27 16.42 -2.58
N LEU A 572 29.67 17.25 -3.54
CA LEU A 572 29.13 18.62 -3.67
C LEU A 572 27.62 18.58 -3.96
N SER A 573 27.19 17.73 -4.89
CA SER A 573 25.77 17.53 -5.22
C SER A 573 24.98 17.03 -4.01
N ASP A 574 25.56 16.09 -3.24
CA ASP A 574 24.94 15.57 -2.02
C ASP A 574 24.75 16.68 -0.98
N ILE A 575 25.77 17.54 -0.74
CA ILE A 575 25.66 18.68 0.18
C ILE A 575 24.58 19.65 -0.29
N LEU A 576 24.55 20.00 -1.59
CA LEU A 576 23.54 20.89 -2.15
C LEU A 576 22.12 20.31 -2.02
N SER A 577 21.97 18.99 -1.99
CA SER A 577 20.68 18.32 -1.78
C SER A 577 20.01 18.68 -0.42
N TYR A 578 20.79 19.10 0.58
CA TYR A 578 20.25 19.54 1.87
C TYR A 578 19.58 20.91 1.82
N SER A 579 19.66 21.65 0.70
CA SER A 579 18.84 22.86 0.49
C SER A 579 17.32 22.59 0.61
N ARG A 580 16.89 21.34 0.47
CA ARG A 580 15.48 20.92 0.70
C ARG A 580 15.00 21.17 2.13
N LEU A 581 15.92 21.15 3.11
CA LEU A 581 15.57 21.46 4.50
C LEU A 581 15.10 22.92 4.60
N LEU A 582 15.80 23.83 3.93
CA LEU A 582 15.39 25.22 3.80
C LEU A 582 14.04 25.32 3.08
N ALA A 583 13.92 24.71 1.89
CA ALA A 583 12.75 24.85 1.05
C ALA A 583 11.46 24.39 1.76
N LEU A 584 11.49 23.24 2.45
CA LEU A 584 10.34 22.72 3.18
C LEU A 584 10.07 23.49 4.48
N GLY A 585 11.09 23.85 5.24
CA GLY A 585 10.93 24.65 6.44
C GLY A 585 10.30 26.01 6.16
N LEU A 586 10.75 26.70 5.08
CA LEU A 586 10.11 27.92 4.61
C LEU A 586 8.69 27.71 4.12
N ALA A 587 8.44 26.68 3.30
CA ALA A 587 7.13 26.41 2.75
C ALA A 587 6.08 26.20 3.86
N THR A 588 6.42 25.43 4.90
CA THR A 588 5.52 25.19 6.04
C THR A 588 5.09 26.50 6.70
N GLY A 589 6.05 27.37 7.02
CA GLY A 589 5.80 28.66 7.68
C GLY A 589 5.04 29.66 6.81
N VAL A 590 5.48 29.83 5.55
CA VAL A 590 4.85 30.77 4.60
C VAL A 590 3.41 30.37 4.30
N ILE A 591 3.13 29.10 4.01
CA ILE A 591 1.76 28.64 3.74
C ILE A 591 0.87 28.83 4.97
N ALA A 592 1.38 28.54 6.17
CA ALA A 592 0.65 28.76 7.42
C ALA A 592 0.28 30.25 7.60
N SER A 593 1.24 31.16 7.41
CA SER A 593 1.01 32.61 7.53
C SER A 593 0.02 33.13 6.49
N VAL A 594 0.05 32.64 5.27
CA VAL A 594 -0.92 33.01 4.23
C VAL A 594 -2.34 32.61 4.65
N PHE A 595 -2.57 31.41 5.17
CA PHE A 595 -3.90 31.00 5.65
C PHE A 595 -4.36 31.84 6.85
N ASN A 596 -3.46 32.17 7.77
CA ASN A 596 -3.77 33.04 8.91
C ASN A 596 -4.18 34.45 8.46
N GLN A 597 -3.42 35.05 7.55
CA GLN A 597 -3.69 36.39 7.03
C GLN A 597 -4.99 36.45 6.22
N MET A 598 -5.22 35.44 5.33
CA MET A 598 -6.47 35.35 4.56
C MET A 598 -7.69 35.18 5.47
N GLY A 599 -7.57 34.34 6.50
CA GLY A 599 -8.64 34.17 7.48
C GLY A 599 -8.94 35.44 8.29
N ALA A 600 -7.92 36.26 8.56
CA ALA A 600 -8.04 37.50 9.33
C ALA A 600 -8.54 38.70 8.51
N MET A 601 -8.56 38.65 7.18
CA MET A 601 -8.98 39.78 6.31
C MET A 601 -10.35 40.35 6.63
N PRO A 602 -11.40 39.57 7.00
CA PRO A 602 -12.72 40.12 7.30
C PRO A 602 -12.75 40.96 8.59
N GLY A 603 -11.69 40.94 9.42
CA GLY A 603 -11.56 41.75 10.63
C GLY A 603 -12.37 41.24 11.84
N ASN A 604 -12.45 42.06 12.87
CA ASN A 604 -13.07 41.72 14.17
C ASN A 604 -14.61 41.87 14.13
N ASN A 605 -15.27 41.05 13.29
CA ASN A 605 -16.74 40.92 13.18
C ASN A 605 -17.15 39.50 13.52
N PRO A 606 -18.37 39.23 14.00
CA PRO A 606 -18.83 37.83 14.23
C PRO A 606 -18.69 36.92 13.01
N LEU A 607 -18.95 37.43 11.80
CA LEU A 607 -18.74 36.72 10.56
C LEU A 607 -17.23 36.48 10.28
N GLY A 608 -16.39 37.45 10.59
CA GLY A 608 -14.94 37.37 10.44
C GLY A 608 -14.33 36.28 11.35
N VAL A 609 -14.83 36.15 12.58
CA VAL A 609 -14.40 35.06 13.48
C VAL A 609 -14.75 33.68 12.92
N ILE A 610 -15.96 33.53 12.36
CA ILE A 610 -16.39 32.25 11.74
C ILE A 610 -15.51 31.92 10.53
N ILE A 611 -15.26 32.89 9.65
CA ILE A 611 -14.39 32.72 8.49
C ILE A 611 -12.97 32.40 8.91
N PHE A 612 -12.45 33.08 9.94
CA PHE A 612 -11.12 32.78 10.47
C PHE A 612 -11.01 31.34 10.98
N ILE A 613 -11.97 30.89 11.80
CA ILE A 613 -11.97 29.49 12.32
C ILE A 613 -12.03 28.49 11.16
N PHE A 614 -12.87 28.73 10.16
CA PHE A 614 -12.98 27.88 9.00
C PHE A 614 -11.65 27.83 8.21
N ALA A 615 -11.10 29.00 7.87
CA ALA A 615 -9.82 29.09 7.15
C ALA A 615 -8.66 28.46 7.96
N PHE A 616 -8.64 28.68 9.28
CA PHE A 616 -7.65 28.10 10.18
C PHE A 616 -7.74 26.56 10.17
N VAL A 617 -8.92 26.00 10.43
CA VAL A 617 -9.10 24.53 10.50
C VAL A 617 -8.78 23.89 9.16
N VAL A 618 -9.37 24.38 8.06
CA VAL A 618 -9.15 23.80 6.72
C VAL A 618 -7.72 24.04 6.26
N GLY A 619 -7.21 25.26 6.37
CA GLY A 619 -5.87 25.61 5.91
C GLY A 619 -4.78 24.88 6.65
N HIS A 620 -4.82 24.82 7.98
CA HIS A 620 -3.81 24.10 8.76
C HIS A 620 -3.93 22.57 8.64
N THR A 621 -5.15 22.01 8.46
CA THR A 621 -5.31 20.58 8.21
C THR A 621 -4.67 20.19 6.87
N LEU A 622 -4.87 20.98 5.83
CA LEU A 622 -4.22 20.77 4.53
C LEU A 622 -2.71 20.96 4.61
N ASN A 623 -2.28 22.04 5.28
CA ASN A 623 -0.85 22.38 5.40
C ASN A 623 -0.07 21.30 6.18
N ILE A 624 -0.60 20.82 7.31
CA ILE A 624 0.04 19.73 8.06
C ILE A 624 0.09 18.44 7.24
N GLY A 625 -0.99 18.10 6.52
CA GLY A 625 -1.03 16.90 5.68
C GLY A 625 0.04 16.92 4.58
N ILE A 626 0.12 18.02 3.84
CA ILE A 626 1.08 18.19 2.73
C ILE A 626 2.52 18.20 3.26
N ASN A 627 2.80 18.98 4.31
CA ASN A 627 4.17 19.14 4.82
C ASN A 627 4.66 17.93 5.61
N VAL A 628 3.81 17.22 6.35
CA VAL A 628 4.18 15.93 6.98
C VAL A 628 4.54 14.89 5.93
N LEU A 629 3.75 14.78 4.86
CA LEU A 629 4.06 13.89 3.74
C LEU A 629 5.36 14.32 3.04
N GLY A 630 5.52 15.61 2.78
CA GLY A 630 6.74 16.18 2.19
C GLY A 630 7.98 15.88 3.06
N ALA A 631 7.92 16.16 4.35
CA ALA A 631 8.99 15.88 5.30
C ALA A 631 9.33 14.38 5.34
N TYR A 632 8.33 13.49 5.34
CA TYR A 632 8.53 12.04 5.28
C TYR A 632 9.28 11.61 4.02
N VAL A 633 8.80 12.01 2.84
CA VAL A 633 9.39 11.61 1.54
C VAL A 633 10.81 12.15 1.39
N HIS A 634 11.03 13.43 1.73
CA HIS A 634 12.34 14.05 1.57
C HIS A 634 13.36 13.60 2.61
N THR A 635 12.93 13.29 3.84
CA THR A 635 13.81 12.67 4.85
C THR A 635 14.24 11.27 4.40
N ASN A 636 13.29 10.45 3.89
CA ASN A 636 13.62 9.13 3.33
C ASN A 636 14.64 9.25 2.19
N ARG A 637 14.48 10.21 1.30
CA ARG A 637 15.40 10.43 0.20
C ARG A 637 16.81 10.79 0.69
N LEU A 638 16.95 11.70 1.67
CA LEU A 638 18.24 12.05 2.25
C LEU A 638 18.92 10.85 2.93
N GLN A 639 18.13 9.95 3.53
CA GLN A 639 18.66 8.71 4.09
C GLN A 639 19.10 7.72 3.00
N PHE A 640 18.29 7.51 1.97
CA PHE A 640 18.51 6.46 0.98
C PHE A 640 19.61 6.81 -0.03
N VAL A 641 19.62 8.06 -0.51
CA VAL A 641 20.53 8.46 -1.58
C VAL A 641 21.84 8.99 -0.99
N GLU A 642 21.76 9.97 -0.09
CA GLU A 642 22.92 10.68 0.39
C GLU A 642 23.66 9.93 1.50
N PHE A 643 22.94 9.26 2.43
CA PHE A 643 23.55 8.56 3.56
C PHE A 643 23.87 7.09 3.24
N PHE A 644 22.88 6.28 2.83
CA PHE A 644 23.12 4.86 2.54
C PHE A 644 24.04 4.68 1.34
N GLY A 645 23.97 5.55 0.34
CA GLY A 645 24.87 5.52 -0.83
C GLY A 645 26.36 5.54 -0.49
N LYS A 646 26.76 5.85 0.76
CA LYS A 646 28.16 5.86 1.20
C LYS A 646 28.69 4.51 1.68
N PHE A 647 27.83 3.65 2.27
CA PHE A 647 28.30 2.45 2.94
C PHE A 647 27.37 1.23 2.86
N PHE A 648 26.14 1.41 2.38
CA PHE A 648 25.12 0.38 2.45
C PHE A 648 24.77 -0.12 1.05
N GLU A 649 24.99 -1.40 0.77
CA GLU A 649 24.63 -2.05 -0.50
C GLU A 649 23.26 -2.74 -0.40
N GLY A 650 22.98 -3.33 0.78
CA GLY A 650 21.74 -4.04 1.04
C GLY A 650 21.68 -5.44 0.39
N GLY A 651 20.48 -5.85 0.01
CA GLY A 651 20.23 -7.15 -0.65
C GLY A 651 20.04 -8.31 0.32
N GLY A 652 20.02 -8.06 1.64
CA GLY A 652 19.70 -9.10 2.62
C GLY A 652 18.22 -9.51 2.57
N ARG A 653 17.95 -10.77 2.91
CA ARG A 653 16.60 -11.33 2.99
C ARG A 653 16.07 -11.23 4.43
N LYS A 654 14.84 -10.70 4.58
CA LYS A 654 14.20 -10.61 5.89
C LYS A 654 13.93 -12.00 6.47
N PHE A 655 14.24 -12.19 7.75
CA PHE A 655 13.91 -13.41 8.48
C PHE A 655 12.39 -13.59 8.61
N ALA A 656 11.87 -14.68 8.07
CA ALA A 656 10.45 -15.02 8.06
C ALA A 656 10.22 -16.37 8.78
N PRO A 657 10.13 -16.36 10.10
CA PRO A 657 9.96 -17.60 10.86
C PRO A 657 8.61 -18.26 10.56
N PHE A 658 8.57 -19.59 10.65
CA PHE A 658 7.35 -20.36 10.58
C PHE A 658 6.52 -20.12 11.85
N THR A 659 5.52 -19.25 11.74
CA THR A 659 4.62 -18.82 12.81
C THR A 659 3.17 -19.09 12.45
N THR A 660 2.28 -18.97 13.42
CA THR A 660 0.82 -18.97 13.18
C THR A 660 0.44 -17.65 12.51
N LYS A 661 0.27 -17.66 11.18
CA LYS A 661 -0.25 -16.51 10.45
C LYS A 661 -1.76 -16.59 10.38
N THR A 662 -2.43 -15.70 11.05
CA THR A 662 -3.88 -15.53 11.06
C THR A 662 -4.22 -14.16 10.44
N LYS A 663 -5.37 -14.06 9.78
CA LYS A 663 -5.82 -12.81 9.13
C LYS A 663 -6.70 -11.98 10.07
N TYR A 664 -7.58 -12.63 10.80
CA TYR A 664 -8.63 -11.97 11.57
C TYR A 664 -8.36 -11.97 13.07
N PHE A 665 -7.72 -13.00 13.62
CA PHE A 665 -7.51 -13.17 15.05
C PHE A 665 -6.05 -13.49 15.38
N LYS A 666 -5.64 -13.24 16.62
CA LYS A 666 -4.34 -13.61 17.15
C LYS A 666 -4.51 -14.72 18.18
N ILE A 667 -3.88 -15.87 17.96
CA ILE A 667 -3.92 -16.97 18.92
C ILE A 667 -2.96 -16.68 20.07
N THR A 668 -3.47 -16.70 21.29
CA THR A 668 -2.68 -16.54 22.52
C THR A 668 -2.71 -17.83 23.32
N GLU A 669 -1.55 -18.19 23.89
CA GLU A 669 -1.48 -19.28 24.87
C GLU A 669 -2.16 -18.82 26.17
N GLU A 670 -3.00 -19.66 26.75
CA GLU A 670 -3.43 -19.48 28.13
C GLU A 670 -2.20 -19.66 29.04
N LYS A 671 -1.88 -18.62 29.82
CA LYS A 671 -0.79 -18.66 30.80
C LYS A 671 -1.16 -19.57 31.96
#